data_77eb2e977ab9916493c0b9dc55b60cf6
#
_entry.id   77eb2e977ab9916493c0b9dc55b60cf6
#
_cell.length_a   1.000
_cell.length_b   1.000
_cell.length_c   1.000
_cell.angle_alpha   90.00
_cell.angle_beta   90.00
_cell.angle_gamma   90.00
#
_symmetry.space_group_name_H-M   'P 1'
#
loop_
_entity.id
_entity.type
_entity.pdbx_description
1 polymer ?
#
loop_
_entity_poly.entity_id
_entity_poly.type
_entity_poly.pdbx_seq_one_letter_code
_entity_poly.pdbx_strand_id
1 'polypeptide(L)'
;MSTHRPICPLPDLLISQIAAGEVIERPASVLKELVENAVDSGAQSVEVRLEAGGIRRIAVIDDGSGIRADELSLALTRHATSKITSLAELESVDSMGFRGEALASIAAVSQLTITSRTRDAAHAFSFESGMTEPVAAAGALGTTVEVKYLFDAVPARRKFLRAEATEFGHCIDAIERVALAFPEIGFRVFHNDRAVRQWLPASALQRISDVLGSEFNEHGVEVNAQGGPMSIMGVTTRPTAARARADRQFLFVNGRHVRDRTVSHAIRSAYADVLHGDRQPAFVLFLQIDPLAVDVNVHPAKHEVRFRDTGAVHRFVAQTITQALAGTAGTHQVSQGERGAALGAFAMPLNGGTIPSGTWPNGATPDGLAARGSDGLGAGSTATFAARGGAQAFTPRWNPGSQAAFALREPTSNGLEQPGAWKALYQPLDDSPKTGSDRNDNNDTWPLGRALAQVHGIYILSQTATGLALIDMHAAHERVVYEQLKTAIDAQTLPQQTLLVPVVFRVTEKELALAQECAEQLKALGFELTAAGPQSMTLRSVPAMLARGDLEALARGVLRDIEHVGASRLLTEQRNTLLATMACHGAVRANRQLTIEEMNALLRQMEHTERADQCNHGRPTWVHFSVSDLDKLFLRGQ
;
A
#
# COMPACT_ATOMS: atom_id res chain seq x y z
N MET A 1 0.70 42.20 44.40
CA MET A 1 2.01 41.71 44.89
C MET A 1 2.26 40.38 44.22
N SER A 2 3.19 40.32 43.25
CA SER A 2 3.63 39.08 42.63
C SER A 2 4.48 38.30 43.64
N THR A 3 3.96 37.26 44.24
CA THR A 3 4.71 36.37 45.12
C THR A 3 5.70 35.56 44.31
N HIS A 4 6.93 35.98 44.25
CA HIS A 4 8.03 35.21 43.66
C HIS A 4 8.14 33.88 44.39
N ARG A 5 7.83 32.77 43.68
CA ARG A 5 7.99 31.42 44.20
C ARG A 5 9.48 31.02 44.05
N PRO A 6 10.17 30.60 45.10
CA PRO A 6 11.58 30.22 45.00
C PRO A 6 11.73 28.95 44.13
N ILE A 7 12.85 28.88 43.41
CA ILE A 7 13.23 27.68 42.66
C ILE A 7 13.65 26.60 43.67
N CYS A 8 13.03 25.44 43.64
CA CYS A 8 13.38 24.30 44.49
C CYS A 8 13.40 23.00 43.66
N PRO A 9 14.21 22.00 44.04
CA PRO A 9 14.18 20.69 43.40
C PRO A 9 12.83 20.02 43.59
N LEU A 10 12.35 19.35 42.57
CA LEU A 10 11.11 18.58 42.62
C LEU A 10 11.32 17.28 43.38
N PRO A 11 10.30 16.75 44.07
CA PRO A 11 10.33 15.39 44.62
C PRO A 11 10.53 14.32 43.52
N ASP A 12 11.29 13.27 43.83
CA ASP A 12 11.64 12.21 42.88
C ASP A 12 10.40 11.55 42.23
N LEU A 13 9.34 11.35 42.99
CA LEU A 13 8.07 10.84 42.48
C LEU A 13 7.45 11.76 41.44
N LEU A 14 7.49 13.08 41.65
CA LEU A 14 6.95 14.06 40.71
C LEU A 14 7.82 14.12 39.43
N ILE A 15 9.15 14.08 39.61
CA ILE A 15 10.08 13.96 38.47
C ILE A 15 9.76 12.73 37.67
N SER A 16 9.51 11.58 38.33
CA SER A 16 9.14 10.31 37.71
C SER A 16 7.82 10.39 36.94
N GLN A 17 6.83 11.04 37.52
CA GLN A 17 5.52 11.23 36.86
C GLN A 17 5.57 12.20 35.67
N ILE A 18 6.42 13.24 35.71
CA ILE A 18 6.64 14.17 34.59
C ILE A 18 7.32 13.43 33.43
N ALA A 19 8.44 12.75 33.71
CA ALA A 19 9.18 11.97 32.71
C ALA A 19 8.35 10.84 32.12
N ALA A 20 7.61 10.10 32.96
CA ALA A 20 6.64 9.10 32.48
C ALA A 20 5.62 9.71 31.52
N GLY A 21 5.35 10.99 31.65
CA GLY A 21 4.44 11.71 30.81
C GLY A 21 4.87 12.01 29.41
N GLU A 22 6.12 12.05 29.20
CA GLU A 22 6.70 12.25 27.86
C GLU A 22 6.76 10.94 27.07
N VAL A 23 6.75 9.80 27.77
CA VAL A 23 6.88 8.46 27.17
C VAL A 23 5.54 7.75 27.10
N ILE A 24 4.71 7.85 28.15
CA ILE A 24 3.46 7.09 28.29
C ILE A 24 2.26 8.02 28.19
N GLU A 25 1.64 8.07 27.03
CA GLU A 25 0.44 8.86 26.76
C GLU A 25 -0.86 8.07 26.95
N ARG A 26 -0.84 6.78 26.67
CA ARG A 26 -2.02 5.89 26.63
C ARG A 26 -1.67 4.41 26.85
N PRO A 27 -2.67 3.51 27.05
CA PRO A 27 -2.44 2.08 27.19
C PRO A 27 -1.61 1.45 26.07
N ALA A 28 -1.82 1.86 24.81
CA ALA A 28 -1.05 1.38 23.66
C ALA A 28 0.44 1.69 23.74
N SER A 29 0.85 2.81 24.37
CA SER A 29 2.26 3.13 24.59
C SER A 29 2.91 2.17 25.59
N VAL A 30 2.20 1.85 26.67
CA VAL A 30 2.65 0.85 27.66
C VAL A 30 2.78 -0.52 26.99
N LEU A 31 1.73 -0.94 26.29
CA LEU A 31 1.69 -2.23 25.61
C LEU A 31 2.84 -2.38 24.59
N LYS A 32 3.10 -1.34 23.80
CA LYS A 32 4.20 -1.32 22.83
C LYS A 32 5.54 -1.60 23.52
N GLU A 33 5.88 -0.85 24.57
CA GLU A 33 7.16 -1.03 25.26
C GLU A 33 7.28 -2.43 25.90
N LEU A 34 6.18 -2.99 26.45
CA LEU A 34 6.19 -4.32 27.03
C LEU A 34 6.37 -5.43 25.97
N VAL A 35 5.68 -5.31 24.83
CA VAL A 35 5.80 -6.27 23.73
C VAL A 35 7.18 -6.19 23.08
N GLU A 36 7.74 -4.97 22.90
CA GLU A 36 9.11 -4.79 22.42
C GLU A 36 10.13 -5.43 23.36
N ASN A 37 9.94 -5.33 24.69
CA ASN A 37 10.79 -6.02 25.65
C ASN A 37 10.66 -7.56 25.57
N ALA A 38 9.46 -8.08 25.34
CA ALA A 38 9.25 -9.51 25.12
C ALA A 38 9.98 -9.99 23.85
N VAL A 39 9.93 -9.24 22.75
CA VAL A 39 10.69 -9.54 21.53
C VAL A 39 12.20 -9.52 21.79
N ASP A 40 12.70 -8.46 22.45
CA ASP A 40 14.12 -8.32 22.79
C ASP A 40 14.64 -9.44 23.73
N SER A 41 13.76 -10.08 24.52
CA SER A 41 14.12 -11.24 25.36
C SER A 41 14.30 -12.54 24.59
N GLY A 42 14.09 -12.53 23.26
CA GLY A 42 14.15 -13.70 22.39
C GLY A 42 12.93 -14.62 22.50
N ALA A 43 11.77 -14.08 22.86
CA ALA A 43 10.54 -14.81 22.94
C ALA A 43 10.11 -15.37 21.57
N GLN A 44 9.58 -16.58 21.55
CA GLN A 44 8.95 -17.22 20.40
C GLN A 44 7.42 -17.09 20.44
N SER A 45 6.87 -16.83 21.60
CA SER A 45 5.43 -16.67 21.82
C SER A 45 5.17 -15.54 22.80
N VAL A 46 4.29 -14.62 22.41
CA VAL A 46 3.85 -13.49 23.23
C VAL A 46 2.33 -13.54 23.39
N GLU A 47 1.87 -13.59 24.62
CA GLU A 47 0.44 -13.49 24.95
C GLU A 47 0.15 -12.15 25.60
N VAL A 48 -0.87 -11.45 25.09
CA VAL A 48 -1.33 -10.16 25.59
C VAL A 48 -2.75 -10.29 26.13
N ARG A 49 -2.98 -9.82 27.35
CA ARG A 49 -4.31 -9.76 27.96
C ARG A 49 -4.64 -8.33 28.34
N LEU A 50 -5.75 -7.83 27.83
CA LEU A 50 -6.25 -6.47 28.06
C LEU A 50 -7.61 -6.50 28.73
N GLU A 51 -7.79 -5.64 29.74
CA GLU A 51 -9.10 -5.37 30.32
C GLU A 51 -9.44 -3.88 30.18
N ALA A 52 -10.69 -3.59 29.81
CA ALA A 52 -11.18 -2.23 29.57
C ALA A 52 -10.28 -1.44 28.61
N GLY A 53 -9.89 -2.07 27.47
CA GLY A 53 -9.01 -1.43 26.48
C GLY A 53 -7.57 -1.18 26.98
N GLY A 54 -7.14 -1.89 28.02
CA GLY A 54 -5.83 -1.71 28.66
C GLY A 54 -5.80 -0.64 29.77
N ILE A 55 -6.92 0.02 30.04
CA ILE A 55 -7.01 1.03 31.11
C ILE A 55 -6.95 0.37 32.48
N ARG A 56 -7.68 -0.74 32.65
CA ARG A 56 -7.78 -1.46 33.91
C ARG A 56 -6.61 -2.41 34.12
N ARG A 57 -6.27 -3.17 33.07
CA ARG A 57 -5.20 -4.16 33.11
C ARG A 57 -4.56 -4.36 31.74
N ILE A 58 -3.23 -4.43 31.73
CA ILE A 58 -2.41 -4.89 30.63
C ILE A 58 -1.52 -5.99 31.18
N ALA A 59 -1.54 -7.20 30.63
CA ALA A 59 -0.58 -8.23 30.95
C ALA A 59 0.07 -8.71 29.65
N VAL A 60 1.39 -8.77 29.65
CA VAL A 60 2.22 -9.32 28.56
C VAL A 60 2.98 -10.50 29.14
N ILE A 61 2.84 -11.66 28.52
CA ILE A 61 3.42 -12.92 28.91
C ILE A 61 4.29 -13.41 27.76
N ASP A 62 5.56 -13.65 28.02
CA ASP A 62 6.54 -14.15 27.04
C ASP A 62 7.21 -15.43 27.53
N ASP A 63 7.77 -16.18 26.59
CA ASP A 63 8.57 -17.38 26.83
C ASP A 63 10.09 -17.15 26.61
N GLY A 64 10.52 -15.90 26.74
CA GLY A 64 11.90 -15.48 26.52
C GLY A 64 12.89 -15.93 27.59
N SER A 65 14.04 -15.27 27.65
CA SER A 65 15.15 -15.63 28.55
C SER A 65 14.82 -15.51 30.04
N GLY A 66 13.83 -14.69 30.38
CA GLY A 66 13.49 -14.34 31.77
C GLY A 66 14.47 -13.32 32.37
N ILE A 67 14.14 -12.87 33.59
CA ILE A 67 14.93 -11.94 34.41
C ILE A 67 15.31 -12.66 35.70
N ARG A 68 16.56 -12.54 36.12
CA ARG A 68 17.07 -13.15 37.36
C ARG A 68 16.44 -12.48 38.59
N ALA A 69 16.30 -13.23 39.67
CA ALA A 69 15.69 -12.74 40.90
C ALA A 69 16.42 -11.49 41.46
N ASP A 70 17.75 -11.48 41.41
CA ASP A 70 18.60 -10.37 41.85
C ASP A 70 18.52 -9.13 40.96
N GLU A 71 18.03 -9.26 39.73
CA GLU A 71 17.88 -8.18 38.75
C GLU A 71 16.45 -7.59 38.68
N LEU A 72 15.42 -8.26 39.31
CA LEU A 72 14.04 -7.80 39.23
C LEU A 72 13.81 -6.40 39.81
N SER A 73 14.45 -6.08 40.94
CA SER A 73 14.37 -4.73 41.54
C SER A 73 15.09 -3.70 40.66
N LEU A 74 16.21 -4.09 40.06
CA LEU A 74 17.00 -3.24 39.17
C LEU A 74 16.24 -2.92 37.87
N ALA A 75 15.44 -3.85 37.37
CA ALA A 75 14.62 -3.66 36.17
C ALA A 75 13.59 -2.52 36.31
N LEU A 76 13.17 -2.17 37.53
CA LEU A 76 12.32 -1.01 37.85
C LEU A 76 13.09 0.25 38.20
N THR A 77 14.43 0.22 38.18
CA THR A 77 15.27 1.38 38.45
C THR A 77 15.52 2.14 37.15
N ARG A 78 15.52 3.47 37.25
CA ARG A 78 15.81 4.32 36.10
C ARG A 78 17.23 4.15 35.61
N HIS A 79 17.43 4.25 34.31
CA HIS A 79 18.74 4.13 33.64
C HIS A 79 19.41 2.76 33.83
N ALA A 80 18.64 1.75 34.24
CA ALA A 80 19.12 0.37 34.31
C ALA A 80 18.67 -0.40 33.04
N THR A 81 19.65 -0.91 32.31
CA THR A 81 19.39 -1.66 31.06
C THR A 81 20.49 -2.72 30.87
N SER A 82 20.11 -3.86 30.31
CA SER A 82 21.04 -4.91 29.86
C SER A 82 21.39 -4.79 28.37
N LYS A 83 20.84 -3.78 27.66
CA LYS A 83 20.85 -3.72 26.20
C LYS A 83 21.96 -2.86 25.62
N ILE A 84 22.49 -1.92 26.38
CA ILE A 84 23.62 -1.05 25.99
C ILE A 84 24.53 -0.80 27.20
N THR A 85 25.82 -0.76 26.96
CA THR A 85 26.84 -0.47 27.98
C THR A 85 27.80 0.64 27.56
N SER A 86 27.79 1.04 26.29
CA SER A 86 28.69 2.03 25.72
C SER A 86 28.00 2.98 24.73
N LEU A 87 28.64 4.13 24.47
CA LEU A 87 28.17 5.08 23.47
C LEU A 87 28.18 4.47 22.06
N ALA A 88 29.16 3.64 21.74
CA ALA A 88 29.24 2.97 20.45
C ALA A 88 28.07 2.00 20.21
N GLU A 89 27.63 1.29 21.25
CA GLU A 89 26.43 0.45 21.20
C GLU A 89 25.14 1.30 21.08
N LEU A 90 25.13 2.50 21.62
CA LEU A 90 24.01 3.43 21.45
C LEU A 90 23.90 3.94 20.01
N GLU A 91 25.01 4.10 19.29
CA GLU A 91 25.03 4.52 17.89
C GLU A 91 24.65 3.38 16.92
N SER A 92 24.81 2.12 17.34
CA SER A 92 24.52 0.92 16.53
C SER A 92 23.46 0.01 17.16
N VAL A 93 22.39 0.60 17.74
CA VAL A 93 21.37 -0.15 18.51
C VAL A 93 20.58 -1.12 17.63
N ASP A 94 20.74 -2.41 17.87
CA ASP A 94 19.95 -3.48 17.24
C ASP A 94 18.67 -3.84 18.03
N SER A 95 18.62 -3.55 19.35
CA SER A 95 17.48 -3.85 20.21
C SER A 95 16.36 -2.80 20.06
N MET A 96 15.10 -3.21 20.25
CA MET A 96 13.93 -2.31 20.18
C MET A 96 13.91 -1.28 21.31
N GLY A 97 14.31 -1.68 22.53
CA GLY A 97 14.42 -0.81 23.70
C GLY A 97 15.89 -0.64 24.11
N PHE A 98 16.32 0.56 24.54
CA PHE A 98 17.69 0.81 24.98
C PHE A 98 17.83 1.80 26.14
N ARG A 99 16.78 2.59 26.47
CA ARG A 99 16.90 3.71 27.43
C ARG A 99 16.88 3.29 28.90
N GLY A 100 16.44 2.06 29.24
CA GLY A 100 16.31 1.61 30.64
C GLY A 100 15.33 2.41 31.49
N GLU A 101 14.30 3.03 30.86
CA GLU A 101 13.36 3.91 31.55
C GLU A 101 11.89 3.45 31.45
N ALA A 102 11.58 2.53 30.52
CA ALA A 102 10.20 2.16 30.21
C ALA A 102 9.48 1.56 31.43
N LEU A 103 10.04 0.53 32.05
CA LEU A 103 9.41 -0.13 33.20
C LEU A 103 9.32 0.80 34.41
N ALA A 104 10.36 1.58 34.70
CA ALA A 104 10.35 2.60 35.77
C ALA A 104 9.29 3.67 35.54
N SER A 105 9.12 4.12 34.29
CA SER A 105 8.11 5.11 33.93
C SER A 105 6.69 4.53 34.03
N ILE A 106 6.47 3.28 33.65
CA ILE A 106 5.18 2.59 33.80
C ILE A 106 4.84 2.43 35.29
N ALA A 107 5.81 2.00 36.10
CA ALA A 107 5.63 1.82 37.54
C ALA A 107 5.28 3.15 38.28
N ALA A 108 5.78 4.29 37.80
CA ALA A 108 5.48 5.61 38.38
C ALA A 108 4.02 6.05 38.19
N VAL A 109 3.28 5.49 37.23
CA VAL A 109 1.90 5.87 36.86
C VAL A 109 0.88 4.73 36.94
N SER A 110 1.29 3.55 37.45
CA SER A 110 0.45 2.35 37.57
C SER A 110 0.95 1.44 38.70
N GLN A 111 0.21 0.38 38.97
CA GLN A 111 0.70 -0.78 39.75
C GLN A 111 1.32 -1.77 38.78
N LEU A 112 2.62 -1.98 38.87
CA LEU A 112 3.36 -2.87 38.00
C LEU A 112 3.89 -4.06 38.79
N THR A 113 3.64 -5.27 38.29
CA THR A 113 4.14 -6.54 38.83
C THR A 113 4.91 -7.27 37.74
N ILE A 114 6.12 -7.71 38.03
CA ILE A 114 6.94 -8.58 37.17
C ILE A 114 7.05 -9.95 37.82
N THR A 115 6.66 -11.01 37.11
CA THR A 115 6.89 -12.39 37.52
C THR A 115 7.77 -13.04 36.47
N SER A 116 8.94 -13.51 36.84
CA SER A 116 9.89 -14.03 35.87
C SER A 116 10.59 -15.29 36.37
N ARG A 117 10.92 -16.16 35.41
CA ARG A 117 11.69 -17.38 35.61
C ARG A 117 12.70 -17.56 34.50
N THR A 118 13.97 -17.61 34.87
CA THR A 118 15.05 -17.99 33.96
C THR A 118 15.16 -19.52 33.84
N ARG A 119 15.84 -20.00 32.80
CA ARG A 119 15.99 -21.46 32.56
C ARG A 119 16.68 -22.18 33.70
N ASP A 120 17.61 -21.50 34.38
CA ASP A 120 18.43 -22.06 35.47
C ASP A 120 17.76 -21.97 36.83
N ALA A 121 16.62 -21.23 36.94
CA ALA A 121 15.88 -21.05 38.18
C ALA A 121 14.90 -22.20 38.42
N ALA A 122 14.89 -22.73 39.67
CA ALA A 122 13.98 -23.81 40.04
C ALA A 122 12.49 -23.36 40.05
N HIS A 123 12.23 -22.09 40.36
CA HIS A 123 10.89 -21.49 40.41
C HIS A 123 10.93 -20.03 39.95
N ALA A 124 9.78 -19.45 39.71
CA ALA A 124 9.68 -18.03 39.37
C ALA A 124 9.81 -17.14 40.60
N PHE A 125 10.17 -15.89 40.36
CA PHE A 125 10.15 -14.84 41.36
C PHE A 125 9.22 -13.72 40.88
N SER A 126 8.48 -13.11 41.83
CA SER A 126 7.62 -11.98 41.58
C SER A 126 8.10 -10.76 42.33
N PHE A 127 8.05 -9.61 41.67
CA PHE A 127 8.41 -8.32 42.24
C PHE A 127 7.34 -7.27 41.84
N GLU A 128 6.75 -6.62 42.84
CA GLU A 128 5.77 -5.55 42.63
C GLU A 128 6.41 -4.18 42.94
N SER A 129 6.00 -3.16 42.20
CA SER A 129 6.45 -1.79 42.44
C SER A 129 6.12 -1.36 43.89
N GLY A 130 7.18 -1.01 44.64
CA GLY A 130 7.06 -0.66 46.09
C GLY A 130 7.52 -1.78 47.05
N MET A 131 7.79 -2.99 46.57
CA MET A 131 8.45 -4.02 47.36
C MET A 131 9.95 -3.74 47.51
N THR A 132 10.55 -4.31 48.58
CA THR A 132 11.99 -4.23 48.82
C THR A 132 12.75 -5.43 48.24
N GLU A 133 12.15 -6.60 48.22
CA GLU A 133 12.76 -7.86 47.78
C GLU A 133 11.77 -8.70 46.95
N PRO A 134 12.28 -9.45 45.95
CA PRO A 134 11.48 -10.39 45.21
C PRO A 134 10.99 -11.55 46.07
N VAL A 135 9.79 -12.02 45.81
CA VAL A 135 9.22 -13.19 46.49
C VAL A 135 9.10 -14.39 45.56
N ALA A 136 9.24 -15.60 46.09
CA ALA A 136 9.04 -16.82 45.33
C ALA A 136 7.60 -16.89 44.78
N ALA A 137 7.42 -17.25 43.53
CA ALA A 137 6.15 -17.30 42.85
C ALA A 137 6.04 -18.52 41.93
N ALA A 138 4.81 -18.86 41.54
CA ALA A 138 4.56 -19.80 40.47
C ALA A 138 4.64 -19.07 39.14
N GLY A 139 5.32 -19.64 38.14
CA GLY A 139 5.43 -19.07 36.79
C GLY A 139 6.10 -20.02 35.81
N ALA A 140 5.73 -19.92 34.55
CA ALA A 140 6.40 -20.60 33.45
C ALA A 140 7.78 -19.97 33.17
N LEU A 141 8.56 -20.57 32.29
CA LEU A 141 9.79 -19.95 31.75
C LEU A 141 9.41 -18.66 31.00
N GLY A 142 10.25 -17.64 31.11
CA GLY A 142 10.02 -16.32 30.51
C GLY A 142 9.55 -15.29 31.54
N THR A 143 8.86 -14.28 31.07
CA THR A 143 8.43 -13.14 31.90
C THR A 143 6.95 -12.84 31.72
N THR A 144 6.30 -12.52 32.81
CA THR A 144 4.95 -11.93 32.84
C THR A 144 5.05 -10.53 33.46
N VAL A 145 4.70 -9.52 32.70
CA VAL A 145 4.59 -8.14 33.18
C VAL A 145 3.13 -7.76 33.24
N GLU A 146 2.65 -7.45 34.42
CA GLU A 146 1.26 -7.04 34.66
C GLU A 146 1.20 -5.58 35.14
N VAL A 147 0.41 -4.77 34.45
CA VAL A 147 0.19 -3.35 34.71
C VAL A 147 -1.28 -3.16 35.02
N LYS A 148 -1.59 -2.65 36.21
CA LYS A 148 -2.95 -2.38 36.68
C LYS A 148 -3.15 -0.91 36.98
N TYR A 149 -4.38 -0.44 36.83
CA TYR A 149 -4.84 0.88 37.26
C TYR A 149 -4.02 2.02 36.66
N LEU A 150 -3.81 1.97 35.34
CA LEU A 150 -3.05 2.98 34.62
C LEU A 150 -3.63 4.39 34.86
N PHE A 151 -2.80 5.31 35.31
CA PHE A 151 -3.11 6.70 35.65
C PHE A 151 -4.08 6.92 36.82
N ASP A 152 -4.38 5.94 37.64
CA ASP A 152 -5.23 6.14 38.83
C ASP A 152 -4.60 7.13 39.80
N ALA A 153 -3.27 7.10 39.97
CA ALA A 153 -2.51 8.05 40.79
C ALA A 153 -2.30 9.42 40.09
N VAL A 154 -2.70 9.59 38.82
CA VAL A 154 -2.51 10.81 38.04
C VAL A 154 -3.82 11.24 37.35
N PRO A 155 -4.81 11.77 38.13
CA PRO A 155 -6.16 12.06 37.63
C PRO A 155 -6.21 12.99 36.43
N ALA A 156 -5.25 13.92 36.33
CA ALA A 156 -5.13 14.83 35.18
C ALA A 156 -4.94 14.08 33.86
N ARG A 157 -4.16 12.98 33.85
CA ARG A 157 -3.92 12.15 32.66
C ARG A 157 -5.06 11.19 32.38
N ARG A 158 -5.67 10.63 33.43
CA ARG A 158 -6.82 9.75 33.30
C ARG A 158 -7.97 10.39 32.52
N LYS A 159 -8.15 11.72 32.63
CA LYS A 159 -9.15 12.49 31.87
C LYS A 159 -8.91 12.52 30.37
N PHE A 160 -7.70 12.27 29.89
CA PHE A 160 -7.37 12.25 28.47
C PHE A 160 -7.56 10.86 27.84
N LEU A 161 -7.79 9.80 28.63
CA LEU A 161 -8.13 8.49 28.11
C LEU A 161 -9.47 8.54 27.40
N ARG A 162 -9.54 7.86 26.26
CA ARG A 162 -10.76 7.76 25.48
C ARG A 162 -11.62 6.58 25.94
N ALA A 163 -12.73 6.34 25.23
CA ALA A 163 -13.58 5.19 25.49
C ALA A 163 -12.79 3.88 25.29
N GLU A 164 -13.17 2.83 26.05
CA GLU A 164 -12.54 1.51 26.03
C GLU A 164 -12.31 0.96 24.62
N ALA A 165 -13.32 1.04 23.75
CA ALA A 165 -13.22 0.55 22.38
C ALA A 165 -12.14 1.31 21.56
N THR A 166 -11.98 2.61 21.81
CA THR A 166 -10.96 3.44 21.13
C THR A 166 -9.55 3.08 21.62
N GLU A 167 -9.36 2.96 22.93
CA GLU A 167 -8.05 2.57 23.50
C GLU A 167 -7.68 1.14 23.11
N PHE A 168 -8.66 0.24 23.09
CA PHE A 168 -8.47 -1.11 22.58
C PHE A 168 -8.02 -1.11 21.11
N GLY A 169 -8.65 -0.30 20.24
CA GLY A 169 -8.24 -0.15 18.85
C GLY A 169 -6.77 0.29 18.71
N HIS A 170 -6.33 1.27 19.53
CA HIS A 170 -4.93 1.69 19.56
C HIS A 170 -3.96 0.60 20.05
N CYS A 171 -4.41 -0.24 21.01
CA CYS A 171 -3.62 -1.38 21.45
C CYS A 171 -3.45 -2.43 20.34
N ILE A 172 -4.53 -2.74 19.62
CA ILE A 172 -4.46 -3.65 18.47
C ILE A 172 -3.51 -3.11 17.40
N ASP A 173 -3.64 -1.84 17.03
CA ASP A 173 -2.74 -1.19 16.07
C ASP A 173 -1.25 -1.28 16.48
N ALA A 174 -0.95 -1.18 17.79
CA ALA A 174 0.41 -1.29 18.30
C ALA A 174 0.94 -2.73 18.17
N ILE A 175 0.13 -3.74 18.52
CA ILE A 175 0.51 -5.15 18.40
C ILE A 175 0.66 -5.56 16.95
N GLU A 176 -0.25 -5.14 16.06
CA GLU A 176 -0.19 -5.43 14.62
C GLU A 176 1.12 -4.98 14.01
N ARG A 177 1.62 -3.79 14.39
CA ARG A 177 2.93 -3.29 13.93
C ARG A 177 4.09 -4.19 14.38
N VAL A 178 4.08 -4.65 15.64
CA VAL A 178 5.12 -5.55 16.12
C VAL A 178 5.00 -6.93 15.47
N ALA A 179 3.77 -7.44 15.33
CA ALA A 179 3.52 -8.73 14.69
C ALA A 179 3.95 -8.75 13.20
N LEU A 180 3.80 -7.64 12.49
CA LEU A 180 4.30 -7.48 11.12
C LEU A 180 5.83 -7.45 11.05
N ALA A 181 6.48 -6.82 12.05
CA ALA A 181 7.94 -6.73 12.10
C ALA A 181 8.61 -8.07 12.40
N PHE A 182 7.94 -8.93 13.19
CA PHE A 182 8.48 -10.22 13.69
C PHE A 182 7.53 -11.37 13.34
N PRO A 183 7.48 -11.78 12.06
CA PRO A 183 6.56 -12.82 11.60
C PRO A 183 6.85 -14.20 12.19
N GLU A 184 8.08 -14.45 12.64
CA GLU A 184 8.53 -15.70 13.30
C GLU A 184 8.01 -15.88 14.71
N ILE A 185 7.50 -14.80 15.35
CA ILE A 185 6.97 -14.85 16.71
C ILE A 185 5.47 -15.09 16.68
N GLY A 186 4.98 -16.01 17.51
CA GLY A 186 3.54 -16.22 17.71
C GLY A 186 2.93 -15.18 18.64
N PHE A 187 1.78 -14.59 18.27
CA PHE A 187 1.06 -13.62 19.10
C PHE A 187 -0.35 -14.10 19.40
N ARG A 188 -0.79 -13.99 20.66
CA ARG A 188 -2.17 -14.20 21.08
C ARG A 188 -2.65 -12.99 21.86
N VAL A 189 -3.82 -12.46 21.52
CA VAL A 189 -4.38 -11.28 22.15
C VAL A 189 -5.78 -11.59 22.70
N PHE A 190 -5.95 -11.34 23.99
CA PHE A 190 -7.21 -11.45 24.69
C PHE A 190 -7.70 -10.07 25.12
N HIS A 191 -9.00 -9.85 25.01
CA HIS A 191 -9.68 -8.67 25.53
C HIS A 191 -10.87 -9.09 26.36
N ASN A 192 -10.90 -8.68 27.62
CA ASN A 192 -11.91 -9.08 28.60
C ASN A 192 -12.12 -10.62 28.60
N ASP A 193 -11.01 -11.36 28.71
CA ASP A 193 -10.89 -12.83 28.70
C ASP A 193 -11.35 -13.54 27.41
N ARG A 194 -11.65 -12.81 26.34
CA ARG A 194 -11.98 -13.38 25.04
C ARG A 194 -10.80 -13.27 24.10
N ALA A 195 -10.46 -14.36 23.41
CA ALA A 195 -9.47 -14.33 22.35
C ALA A 195 -9.98 -13.49 21.17
N VAL A 196 -9.21 -12.47 20.77
CA VAL A 196 -9.61 -11.54 19.71
C VAL A 196 -8.67 -11.58 18.51
N ARG A 197 -7.41 -11.94 18.71
CA ARG A 197 -6.41 -12.14 17.66
C ARG A 197 -5.50 -13.30 18.00
N GLN A 198 -5.12 -14.05 16.97
CA GLN A 198 -4.10 -15.07 17.07
C GLN A 198 -3.34 -15.14 15.76
N TRP A 199 -2.03 -14.96 15.83
CA TRP A 199 -1.12 -15.09 14.70
C TRP A 199 -0.04 -16.11 15.05
N LEU A 200 0.02 -17.19 14.30
CA LEU A 200 1.05 -18.23 14.47
C LEU A 200 2.37 -17.78 13.80
N PRO A 201 3.52 -18.33 14.18
CA PRO A 201 4.76 -18.13 13.44
C PRO A 201 4.56 -18.42 11.95
N ALA A 202 4.98 -17.50 11.09
CA ALA A 202 4.72 -17.58 9.65
C ALA A 202 5.83 -16.88 8.85
N SER A 203 5.80 -17.00 7.52
CA SER A 203 6.60 -16.16 6.64
C SER A 203 6.10 -14.70 6.65
N ALA A 204 6.94 -13.75 6.24
CA ALA A 204 6.56 -12.35 6.20
C ALA A 204 5.30 -12.10 5.34
N LEU A 205 5.20 -12.72 4.17
CA LEU A 205 4.02 -12.59 3.29
C LEU A 205 2.75 -13.17 3.93
N GLN A 206 2.86 -14.34 4.56
CA GLN A 206 1.73 -14.96 5.26
C GLN A 206 1.30 -14.09 6.45
N ARG A 207 2.24 -13.56 7.23
CA ARG A 207 1.94 -12.65 8.33
C ARG A 207 1.24 -11.37 7.86
N ILE A 208 1.66 -10.78 6.72
CA ILE A 208 0.99 -9.61 6.12
C ILE A 208 -0.47 -9.96 5.82
N SER A 209 -0.73 -11.12 5.22
CA SER A 209 -2.09 -11.60 4.93
C SER A 209 -2.91 -11.84 6.20
N ASP A 210 -2.32 -12.47 7.22
CA ASP A 210 -2.99 -12.79 8.47
C ASP A 210 -3.38 -11.55 9.28
N VAL A 211 -2.56 -10.49 9.23
CA VAL A 211 -2.77 -9.23 9.95
C VAL A 211 -3.67 -8.27 9.17
N LEU A 212 -3.40 -8.09 7.88
CA LEU A 212 -4.02 -7.04 7.06
C LEU A 212 -5.13 -7.56 6.13
N GLY A 213 -5.30 -8.87 6.02
CA GLY A 213 -6.30 -9.51 5.18
C GLY A 213 -5.80 -9.88 3.78
N SER A 214 -6.67 -10.58 3.01
CA SER A 214 -6.34 -11.14 1.69
C SER A 214 -6.07 -10.09 0.61
N GLU A 215 -6.40 -8.81 0.83
CA GLU A 215 -6.20 -7.72 -0.13
C GLU A 215 -4.75 -7.62 -0.62
N PHE A 216 -3.77 -7.86 0.29
CA PHE A 216 -2.36 -7.87 -0.08
C PHE A 216 -1.93 -9.09 -0.90
N ASN A 217 -2.67 -10.20 -0.83
CA ASN A 217 -2.44 -11.37 -1.68
C ASN A 217 -3.03 -11.17 -3.08
N GLU A 218 -4.22 -10.55 -3.17
CA GLU A 218 -4.94 -10.36 -4.43
C GLU A 218 -4.35 -9.21 -5.27
N HIS A 219 -3.99 -8.12 -4.61
CA HIS A 219 -3.54 -6.89 -5.27
C HIS A 219 -2.10 -6.50 -4.92
N GLY A 220 -1.40 -7.34 -4.18
CA GLY A 220 -0.02 -7.11 -3.79
C GLY A 220 0.95 -7.23 -4.96
N VAL A 221 1.93 -6.33 -4.97
CA VAL A 221 3.11 -6.39 -5.82
C VAL A 221 4.30 -6.57 -4.90
N GLU A 222 5.01 -7.67 -5.07
CA GLU A 222 6.21 -7.95 -4.27
C GLU A 222 7.32 -6.95 -4.62
N VAL A 223 7.97 -6.45 -3.58
CA VAL A 223 9.09 -5.52 -3.65
C VAL A 223 10.30 -6.22 -3.07
N ASN A 224 11.36 -6.39 -3.86
CA ASN A 224 12.62 -6.96 -3.40
C ASN A 224 13.76 -6.37 -4.23
N ALA A 225 14.60 -5.57 -3.60
CA ALA A 225 15.76 -4.97 -4.26
C ALA A 225 16.91 -4.74 -3.28
N GLN A 226 18.13 -4.76 -3.81
CA GLN A 226 19.35 -4.41 -3.10
C GLN A 226 20.10 -3.33 -3.88
N GLY A 227 20.54 -2.29 -3.18
CA GLY A 227 21.27 -1.16 -3.77
C GLY A 227 22.36 -0.65 -2.82
N GLY A 228 23.60 -1.08 -3.04
CA GLY A 228 24.74 -0.74 -2.17
C GLY A 228 24.52 -1.22 -0.72
N PRO A 229 24.56 -0.32 0.28
CA PRO A 229 24.38 -0.68 1.69
C PRO A 229 22.89 -0.77 2.10
N MET A 230 21.95 -0.67 1.16
CA MET A 230 20.52 -0.70 1.41
C MET A 230 19.88 -1.91 0.76
N SER A 231 18.91 -2.52 1.42
CA SER A 231 17.98 -3.46 0.83
C SER A 231 16.55 -3.13 1.25
N ILE A 232 15.60 -3.38 0.37
CA ILE A 232 14.18 -3.20 0.65
C ILE A 232 13.44 -4.45 0.21
N MET A 233 12.56 -4.93 1.06
CA MET A 233 11.66 -6.03 0.75
C MET A 233 10.25 -5.74 1.28
N GLY A 234 9.26 -6.46 0.77
CA GLY A 234 7.88 -6.37 1.25
C GLY A 234 6.87 -6.42 0.13
N VAL A 235 5.74 -5.78 0.37
CA VAL A 235 4.61 -5.74 -0.57
C VAL A 235 4.06 -4.33 -0.66
N THR A 236 3.81 -3.88 -1.88
CA THR A 236 2.99 -2.69 -2.15
C THR A 236 1.74 -3.10 -2.94
N THR A 237 0.68 -2.32 -2.89
CA THR A 237 -0.55 -2.67 -3.63
C THR A 237 -0.57 -2.01 -5.00
N ARG A 238 -1.25 -2.66 -5.97
CA ARG A 238 -1.51 -2.05 -7.27
C ARG A 238 -2.30 -0.76 -7.11
N PRO A 239 -2.14 0.23 -7.99
CA PRO A 239 -2.91 1.48 -7.96
C PRO A 239 -4.43 1.27 -7.97
N THR A 240 -4.91 0.18 -8.58
CA THR A 240 -6.33 -0.19 -8.60
C THR A 240 -6.90 -0.45 -7.21
N ALA A 241 -6.08 -0.92 -6.27
CA ALA A 241 -6.44 -1.17 -4.87
C ALA A 241 -6.09 0.01 -3.94
N ALA A 242 -5.74 1.18 -4.49
CA ALA A 242 -5.43 2.36 -3.70
C ALA A 242 -6.67 2.87 -2.94
N ARG A 243 -6.45 3.32 -1.71
CA ARG A 243 -7.49 3.66 -0.73
C ARG A 243 -7.62 5.17 -0.54
N ALA A 244 -8.77 5.63 -0.05
CA ALA A 244 -8.96 7.04 0.30
C ALA A 244 -8.20 7.45 1.59
N ARG A 245 -7.74 6.49 2.40
CA ARG A 245 -7.03 6.74 3.66
C ARG A 245 -5.66 6.08 3.65
N ALA A 246 -4.68 6.72 4.29
CA ALA A 246 -3.32 6.19 4.49
C ALA A 246 -3.25 5.29 5.75
N ASP A 247 -4.24 4.44 5.98
CA ASP A 247 -4.38 3.60 7.17
C ASP A 247 -3.57 2.30 7.11
N ARG A 248 -3.13 1.89 5.92
CA ARG A 248 -2.38 0.65 5.68
C ARG A 248 -1.00 0.92 5.07
N GLN A 249 -0.25 1.82 5.69
CA GLN A 249 1.11 2.18 5.29
C GLN A 249 2.08 1.82 6.41
N PHE A 250 2.80 0.73 6.24
CA PHE A 250 3.74 0.21 7.23
C PHE A 250 5.14 0.22 6.65
N LEU A 251 6.00 1.05 7.23
CA LEU A 251 7.43 1.10 6.94
C LEU A 251 8.21 0.63 8.16
N PHE A 252 9.09 -0.32 7.94
CA PHE A 252 10.03 -0.79 8.94
C PHE A 252 11.46 -0.46 8.49
N VAL A 253 12.25 0.15 9.36
CA VAL A 253 13.67 0.40 9.14
C VAL A 253 14.45 -0.37 10.20
N ASN A 254 15.28 -1.31 9.78
CA ASN A 254 16.02 -2.22 10.65
C ASN A 254 15.10 -2.86 11.74
N GLY A 255 13.93 -3.38 11.33
CA GLY A 255 12.94 -4.00 12.21
C GLY A 255 12.03 -3.03 12.98
N ARG A 256 12.28 -1.71 12.97
CA ARG A 256 11.47 -0.71 13.70
C ARG A 256 10.42 -0.08 12.81
N HIS A 257 9.18 -0.04 13.27
CA HIS A 257 8.13 0.72 12.59
C HIS A 257 8.39 2.22 12.68
N VAL A 258 8.51 2.88 11.52
CA VAL A 258 8.78 4.31 11.42
C VAL A 258 7.79 5.01 10.48
N ARG A 259 7.62 6.32 10.70
CA ARG A 259 6.92 7.23 9.79
C ARG A 259 7.92 8.25 9.29
N ASP A 260 8.40 8.04 8.08
CA ASP A 260 9.37 8.92 7.47
C ASP A 260 8.78 9.63 6.24
N ARG A 261 9.00 10.94 6.16
CA ARG A 261 8.47 11.78 5.07
C ARG A 261 9.21 11.53 3.76
N THR A 262 10.49 11.25 3.81
CA THR A 262 11.33 10.99 2.63
C THR A 262 10.86 9.73 1.92
N VAL A 263 10.70 8.63 2.66
CA VAL A 263 10.23 7.36 2.11
C VAL A 263 8.78 7.46 1.65
N SER A 264 7.91 8.10 2.43
CA SER A 264 6.52 8.33 2.03
C SER A 264 6.42 9.15 0.73
N HIS A 265 7.28 10.17 0.57
CA HIS A 265 7.36 10.97 -0.65
C HIS A 265 7.91 10.15 -1.82
N ALA A 266 8.95 9.33 -1.59
CA ALA A 266 9.52 8.46 -2.61
C ALA A 266 8.48 7.46 -3.16
N ILE A 267 7.71 6.82 -2.26
CA ILE A 267 6.62 5.93 -2.66
C ILE A 267 5.56 6.70 -3.45
N ARG A 268 5.12 7.86 -2.96
CA ARG A 268 4.14 8.68 -3.67
C ARG A 268 4.63 9.10 -5.06
N SER A 269 5.91 9.46 -5.20
CA SER A 269 6.53 9.79 -6.49
C SER A 269 6.50 8.60 -7.45
N ALA A 270 6.74 7.38 -6.96
CA ALA A 270 6.67 6.17 -7.78
C ALA A 270 5.25 5.86 -8.28
N TYR A 271 4.23 6.32 -7.58
CA TYR A 271 2.83 6.18 -7.98
C TYR A 271 2.27 7.40 -8.74
N ALA A 272 3.06 8.48 -8.92
CA ALA A 272 2.56 9.75 -9.48
C ALA A 272 1.91 9.62 -10.86
N ASP A 273 2.41 8.69 -11.69
CA ASP A 273 1.90 8.44 -13.04
C ASP A 273 0.57 7.66 -13.09
N VAL A 274 0.16 7.06 -11.97
CA VAL A 274 -0.95 6.08 -11.95
C VAL A 274 -1.98 6.33 -10.84
N LEU A 275 -1.65 7.17 -9.84
CA LEU A 275 -2.59 7.58 -8.79
C LEU A 275 -2.95 9.04 -8.94
N HIS A 276 -4.21 9.31 -9.19
CA HIS A 276 -4.75 10.66 -9.23
C HIS A 276 -5.69 10.92 -8.04
N GLY A 277 -5.73 12.18 -7.59
CA GLY A 277 -6.54 12.60 -6.45
C GLY A 277 -5.96 12.19 -5.10
N ASP A 278 -6.83 12.06 -4.10
CA ASP A 278 -6.45 11.79 -2.71
C ASP A 278 -6.20 10.31 -2.39
N ARG A 279 -6.09 9.46 -3.42
CA ARG A 279 -5.85 8.03 -3.18
C ARG A 279 -4.43 7.77 -2.69
N GLN A 280 -4.32 6.84 -1.75
CA GLN A 280 -3.08 6.46 -1.09
C GLN A 280 -2.78 4.98 -1.35
N PRO A 281 -1.54 4.62 -1.72
CA PRO A 281 -1.15 3.22 -1.82
C PRO A 281 -1.10 2.59 -0.44
N ALA A 282 -1.44 1.31 -0.32
CA ALA A 282 -1.16 0.52 0.85
C ALA A 282 0.17 -0.24 0.64
N PHE A 283 0.96 -0.36 1.70
CA PHE A 283 2.24 -1.07 1.61
C PHE A 283 2.70 -1.59 2.97
N VAL A 284 3.48 -2.65 2.95
CA VAL A 284 4.30 -3.13 4.06
C VAL A 284 5.72 -3.30 3.53
N LEU A 285 6.62 -2.44 3.95
CA LEU A 285 7.99 -2.39 3.43
C LEU A 285 9.00 -2.47 4.57
N PHE A 286 10.01 -3.30 4.38
CA PHE A 286 11.12 -3.50 5.28
C PHE A 286 12.39 -2.97 4.60
N LEU A 287 12.89 -1.84 5.08
CA LEU A 287 14.13 -1.22 4.64
C LEU A 287 15.25 -1.61 5.60
N GLN A 288 16.26 -2.27 5.10
CA GLN A 288 17.51 -2.55 5.80
C GLN A 288 18.57 -1.57 5.33
N ILE A 289 19.24 -0.92 6.25
CA ILE A 289 20.28 0.07 5.99
C ILE A 289 21.35 -0.06 7.08
N ASP A 290 22.60 0.28 6.75
CA ASP A 290 23.68 0.32 7.74
C ASP A 290 23.24 1.17 8.95
N PRO A 291 23.30 0.64 10.19
CA PRO A 291 22.93 1.38 11.40
C PRO A 291 23.66 2.73 11.53
N LEU A 292 24.90 2.84 11.05
CA LEU A 292 25.65 4.10 11.03
C LEU A 292 25.13 5.15 10.03
N ALA A 293 24.27 4.74 9.10
CA ALA A 293 23.65 5.63 8.10
C ALA A 293 22.27 6.16 8.52
N VAL A 294 21.75 5.73 9.68
CA VAL A 294 20.43 6.13 10.19
C VAL A 294 20.49 6.47 11.67
N ASP A 295 20.02 7.66 12.03
CA ASP A 295 19.82 8.06 13.43
C ASP A 295 18.38 7.72 13.84
N VAL A 296 18.23 6.83 14.80
CA VAL A 296 16.93 6.39 15.36
C VAL A 296 16.55 7.13 16.64
N ASN A 297 17.45 7.95 17.20
CA ASN A 297 17.24 8.69 18.44
C ASN A 297 16.73 10.13 18.20
N VAL A 298 15.79 10.29 17.27
CA VAL A 298 15.25 11.59 16.86
C VAL A 298 14.05 12.03 17.71
N HIS A 299 13.19 11.06 18.10
CA HIS A 299 11.94 11.33 18.82
C HIS A 299 11.77 10.38 20.03
N PRO A 300 11.23 10.85 21.18
CA PRO A 300 11.01 9.98 22.35
C PRO A 300 10.23 8.71 22.06
N ALA A 301 9.19 8.79 21.23
CA ALA A 301 8.37 7.63 20.83
C ALA A 301 8.99 6.79 19.70
N LYS A 302 10.21 7.11 19.24
CA LYS A 302 10.97 6.35 18.23
C LYS A 302 10.22 6.10 16.89
N HIS A 303 9.26 6.97 16.56
CA HIS A 303 8.48 6.85 15.31
C HIS A 303 9.13 7.52 14.10
N GLU A 304 10.16 8.33 14.32
CA GLU A 304 10.88 9.07 13.29
C GLU A 304 12.34 8.66 13.29
N VAL A 305 12.91 8.59 12.10
CA VAL A 305 14.34 8.33 11.88
C VAL A 305 14.92 9.46 11.04
N ARG A 306 16.23 9.64 11.10
CA ARG A 306 16.94 10.59 10.26
C ARG A 306 18.01 9.86 9.45
N PHE A 307 17.83 9.81 8.15
CA PHE A 307 18.81 9.23 7.25
C PHE A 307 19.97 10.21 7.02
N ARG A 308 21.19 9.70 7.00
CA ARG A 308 22.39 10.49 6.71
C ARG A 308 22.38 11.02 5.27
N ASP A 309 21.96 10.18 4.31
CA ASP A 309 21.73 10.56 2.92
C ASP A 309 20.26 10.32 2.53
N THR A 310 19.43 11.32 2.79
CA THR A 310 18.00 11.29 2.46
C THR A 310 17.75 11.19 0.96
N GLY A 311 18.64 11.77 0.14
CA GLY A 311 18.53 11.74 -1.32
C GLY A 311 18.79 10.35 -1.89
N ALA A 312 19.79 9.62 -1.37
CA ALA A 312 20.06 8.24 -1.79
C ALA A 312 18.90 7.30 -1.42
N VAL A 313 18.37 7.42 -0.18
CA VAL A 313 17.20 6.64 0.26
C VAL A 313 15.98 6.92 -0.62
N HIS A 314 15.69 8.20 -0.88
CA HIS A 314 14.57 8.60 -1.73
C HIS A 314 14.69 7.98 -3.13
N ARG A 315 15.85 8.15 -3.80
CA ARG A 315 16.07 7.60 -5.15
C ARG A 315 15.94 6.09 -5.17
N PHE A 316 16.57 5.40 -4.21
CA PHE A 316 16.53 3.94 -4.12
C PHE A 316 15.10 3.43 -3.96
N VAL A 317 14.33 3.97 -3.00
CA VAL A 317 12.94 3.55 -2.76
C VAL A 317 12.06 3.88 -3.96
N ALA A 318 12.13 5.11 -4.50
CA ALA A 318 11.32 5.52 -5.65
C ALA A 318 11.59 4.62 -6.88
N GLN A 319 12.86 4.38 -7.20
CA GLN A 319 13.24 3.53 -8.33
C GLN A 319 12.78 2.07 -8.13
N THR A 320 12.96 1.51 -6.94
CA THR A 320 12.53 0.14 -6.65
C THR A 320 11.02 -0.03 -6.77
N ILE A 321 10.23 0.88 -6.18
CA ILE A 321 8.77 0.82 -6.27
C ILE A 321 8.32 1.03 -7.71
N THR A 322 8.93 1.96 -8.45
CA THR A 322 8.65 2.18 -9.87
C THR A 322 8.90 0.91 -10.69
N GLN A 323 10.03 0.23 -10.48
CA GLN A 323 10.35 -1.04 -11.15
C GLN A 323 9.37 -2.16 -10.78
N ALA A 324 9.00 -2.27 -9.50
CA ALA A 324 8.02 -3.26 -9.05
C ALA A 324 6.63 -3.04 -9.70
N LEU A 325 6.25 -1.78 -9.91
CA LEU A 325 4.98 -1.41 -10.56
C LEU A 325 5.03 -1.45 -12.10
N ALA A 326 6.21 -1.49 -12.70
CA ALA A 326 6.41 -1.49 -14.16
C ALA A 326 6.05 -2.82 -14.83
N GLY A 327 5.27 -3.69 -14.18
CA GLY A 327 4.80 -4.96 -14.75
C GLY A 327 4.17 -4.76 -16.13
N THR A 328 4.65 -5.46 -17.13
CA THR A 328 4.06 -5.49 -18.47
C THR A 328 2.78 -6.31 -18.48
N ALA A 329 1.85 -5.99 -19.41
CA ALA A 329 0.65 -6.76 -19.61
C ALA A 329 1.00 -8.24 -19.90
N GLY A 330 0.52 -9.14 -19.08
CA GLY A 330 0.72 -10.59 -19.26
C GLY A 330 1.82 -11.25 -18.43
N THR A 331 2.69 -10.52 -17.72
CA THR A 331 3.73 -11.12 -16.87
C THR A 331 3.21 -11.69 -15.54
N HIS A 332 1.90 -11.67 -15.29
CA HIS A 332 1.29 -12.06 -14.01
C HIS A 332 0.99 -13.56 -13.82
N GLN A 333 1.62 -14.44 -14.60
CA GLN A 333 1.61 -15.88 -14.37
C GLN A 333 2.94 -16.41 -13.83
N VAL A 334 3.58 -15.73 -12.89
CA VAL A 334 4.65 -16.36 -12.13
C VAL A 334 4.03 -17.08 -10.94
N SER A 335 3.84 -18.35 -11.15
CA SER A 335 3.70 -19.49 -10.23
C SER A 335 3.59 -19.14 -8.74
N GLN A 336 2.45 -19.48 -8.15
CA GLN A 336 2.28 -19.64 -6.68
C GLN A 336 3.26 -20.67 -6.08
N GLY A 337 4.03 -21.41 -6.88
CA GLY A 337 4.96 -22.45 -6.44
C GLY A 337 6.36 -21.96 -6.08
N GLU A 338 6.83 -20.83 -6.61
CA GLU A 338 8.19 -20.32 -6.34
C GLU A 338 8.25 -19.19 -5.29
N ARG A 339 7.10 -18.68 -4.85
CA ARG A 339 7.02 -17.62 -3.84
C ARG A 339 7.51 -18.03 -2.43
N GLY A 340 7.59 -19.32 -2.15
CA GLY A 340 8.00 -19.84 -0.85
C GLY A 340 9.51 -20.01 -0.66
N ALA A 341 10.30 -20.11 -1.73
CA ALA A 341 11.70 -20.48 -1.64
C ALA A 341 12.69 -19.30 -1.46
N ALA A 342 12.31 -18.10 -1.93
CA ALA A 342 13.22 -16.94 -1.87
C ALA A 342 13.19 -16.18 -0.55
N LEU A 343 12.11 -16.26 0.23
CA LEU A 343 11.95 -15.56 1.52
C LEU A 343 12.30 -16.42 2.74
N GLY A 344 12.56 -17.73 2.56
CA GLY A 344 12.99 -18.64 3.63
C GLY A 344 14.47 -18.50 4.04
N ALA A 345 15.24 -17.62 3.39
CA ALA A 345 16.68 -17.49 3.61
C ALA A 345 17.09 -16.31 4.52
N PHE A 346 16.15 -15.55 5.05
CA PHE A 346 16.45 -14.42 5.94
C PHE A 346 15.96 -14.67 7.37
N ALA A 347 16.47 -15.75 8.00
CA ALA A 347 16.61 -15.75 9.44
C ALA A 347 17.80 -14.85 9.76
N MET A 348 17.59 -13.80 10.56
CA MET A 348 18.68 -13.00 11.11
C MET A 348 19.69 -13.93 11.80
N PRO A 349 21.00 -13.73 11.64
CA PRO A 349 21.97 -14.51 12.40
C PRO A 349 21.92 -14.09 13.86
N LEU A 350 21.10 -14.75 14.64
CA LEU A 350 21.29 -14.83 16.07
C LEU A 350 22.45 -15.80 16.31
N ASN A 351 23.48 -15.32 16.97
CA ASN A 351 24.72 -15.97 17.35
C ASN A 351 24.56 -17.46 17.73
N GLY A 352 25.46 -18.24 17.20
CA GLY A 352 25.56 -19.68 17.24
C GLY A 352 25.25 -20.35 18.58
N GLY A 353 24.31 -21.25 18.53
CA GLY A 353 24.03 -22.27 19.49
C GLY A 353 23.47 -23.48 18.77
N THR A 354 24.29 -24.52 18.64
CA THR A 354 23.93 -25.84 18.12
C THR A 354 22.78 -26.44 18.91
N ILE A 355 21.66 -26.74 18.22
CA ILE A 355 20.51 -27.45 18.80
C ILE A 355 20.66 -28.95 18.50
N PRO A 356 20.56 -29.84 19.50
CA PRO A 356 20.46 -31.28 19.24
C PRO A 356 19.04 -31.67 18.88
N SER A 357 18.91 -32.48 17.83
CA SER A 357 17.67 -33.12 17.38
C SER A 357 17.06 -34.03 18.45
N GLY A 358 15.90 -33.62 18.97
CA GLY A 358 15.07 -34.45 19.85
C GLY A 358 13.77 -34.85 19.14
N THR A 359 13.67 -36.15 18.90
CA THR A 359 12.47 -36.86 18.41
C THR A 359 11.33 -36.80 19.41
N TRP A 360 10.14 -36.42 18.97
CA TRP A 360 8.90 -36.51 19.70
C TRP A 360 8.22 -37.87 19.49
N PRO A 361 7.70 -38.54 20.52
CA PRO A 361 6.96 -39.79 20.37
C PRO A 361 5.50 -39.55 20.02
N ASN A 362 5.01 -40.40 19.12
CA ASN A 362 3.61 -40.56 18.72
C ASN A 362 2.74 -41.08 19.87
N GLY A 363 1.47 -40.66 19.86
CA GLY A 363 0.36 -41.50 20.26
C GLY A 363 -0.51 -41.02 21.41
N ALA A 364 -1.72 -40.56 21.09
CA ALA A 364 -2.96 -41.05 21.67
C ALA A 364 -4.16 -40.28 21.10
N THR A 365 -4.95 -40.94 20.31
CA THR A 365 -6.37 -40.62 20.08
C THR A 365 -7.19 -41.08 21.27
N PRO A 366 -8.30 -40.43 21.63
CA PRO A 366 -9.44 -41.14 22.13
C PRO A 366 -10.69 -40.97 21.24
N ASP A 367 -11.23 -42.12 20.90
CA ASP A 367 -12.55 -42.37 20.36
C ASP A 367 -13.70 -41.88 21.25
N GLY A 368 -14.77 -41.50 20.56
CA GLY A 368 -16.11 -41.86 20.92
C GLY A 368 -16.88 -40.93 21.86
N LEU A 369 -17.90 -40.31 21.30
CA LEU A 369 -19.27 -40.50 21.83
C LEU A 369 -20.32 -39.96 20.84
N ALA A 370 -21.22 -40.86 20.54
CA ALA A 370 -22.29 -40.78 19.55
C ALA A 370 -23.47 -39.91 19.98
N ALA A 371 -24.15 -39.45 18.94
CA ALA A 371 -25.54 -39.10 18.71
C ALA A 371 -26.59 -39.37 19.82
N ARG A 372 -27.50 -38.41 19.91
CA ARG A 372 -28.97 -38.46 20.10
C ARG A 372 -29.44 -37.01 20.13
N GLY A 373 -30.39 -36.54 19.36
CA GLY A 373 -31.64 -37.07 18.90
C GLY A 373 -32.75 -36.13 19.33
N SER A 374 -33.40 -35.56 18.34
CA SER A 374 -34.84 -35.24 18.22
C SER A 374 -35.53 -34.23 19.14
N ASP A 375 -36.32 -33.45 18.44
CA ASP A 375 -37.69 -33.01 18.68
C ASP A 375 -37.97 -31.72 19.44
N GLY A 376 -38.75 -30.87 18.76
CA GLY A 376 -39.88 -30.23 19.39
C GLY A 376 -40.14 -28.76 19.00
N LEU A 377 -40.86 -28.56 17.92
CA LEU A 377 -42.07 -27.70 17.81
C LEU A 377 -42.22 -26.48 18.74
N GLY A 378 -42.46 -25.32 18.10
CA GLY A 378 -43.04 -24.18 18.78
C GLY A 378 -43.29 -22.99 17.87
N ALA A 379 -44.49 -22.93 17.34
CA ALA A 379 -45.08 -21.90 16.50
C ALA A 379 -45.28 -20.57 17.24
N GLY A 380 -45.33 -19.48 16.46
CA GLY A 380 -46.26 -18.38 16.73
C GLY A 380 -45.63 -17.04 17.06
N SER A 381 -45.66 -16.10 16.13
CA SER A 381 -46.57 -14.93 16.25
C SER A 381 -46.24 -13.93 15.15
N THR A 382 -47.19 -13.83 14.25
CA THR A 382 -47.37 -12.72 13.29
C THR A 382 -47.81 -11.46 14.06
N ALA A 383 -47.16 -10.34 13.78
CA ALA A 383 -47.72 -9.02 14.07
C ALA A 383 -47.69 -8.20 12.78
N THR A 384 -48.84 -8.14 12.15
CA THR A 384 -49.24 -7.20 11.11
C THR A 384 -49.37 -5.80 11.68
N PHE A 385 -48.68 -4.84 11.10
CA PHE A 385 -49.04 -3.44 11.19
C PHE A 385 -49.39 -2.90 9.80
N ALA A 386 -50.68 -2.53 9.67
CA ALA A 386 -51.25 -1.85 8.54
C ALA A 386 -50.84 -0.35 8.54
N ALA A 387 -50.32 0.14 7.45
CA ALA A 387 -50.23 1.57 7.17
C ALA A 387 -50.98 1.86 5.87
N ARG A 388 -52.01 2.66 6.02
CA ARG A 388 -52.77 3.32 4.96
C ARG A 388 -51.90 4.43 4.33
N GLY A 389 -51.99 4.58 3.02
CA GLY A 389 -51.55 5.80 2.36
C GLY A 389 -51.35 5.61 0.84
N GLY A 390 -52.32 6.07 0.07
CA GLY A 390 -52.54 5.95 -1.36
C GLY A 390 -51.33 6.29 -2.24
N ALA A 391 -51.12 5.45 -3.20
CA ALA A 391 -50.25 5.71 -4.34
C ALA A 391 -51.13 5.79 -5.58
N GLN A 392 -51.19 6.95 -6.17
CA GLN A 392 -51.76 7.15 -7.52
C GLN A 392 -50.73 6.65 -8.54
N ALA A 393 -51.14 5.65 -9.29
CA ALA A 393 -50.41 5.13 -10.43
C ALA A 393 -50.50 6.13 -11.61
N PHE A 394 -49.35 6.65 -12.01
CA PHE A 394 -49.22 7.32 -13.31
C PHE A 394 -48.82 6.28 -14.36
N THR A 395 -49.76 5.96 -15.25
CA THR A 395 -49.48 5.24 -16.50
C THR A 395 -49.17 6.27 -17.60
N PRO A 396 -48.04 6.20 -18.29
CA PRO A 396 -47.85 7.00 -19.49
C PRO A 396 -48.56 6.32 -20.66
N ARG A 397 -49.58 6.97 -21.20
CA ARG A 397 -50.19 6.63 -22.52
C ARG A 397 -49.21 6.98 -23.62
N TRP A 398 -48.81 5.99 -24.37
CA TRP A 398 -48.11 6.12 -25.63
C TRP A 398 -49.09 6.56 -26.71
N ASN A 399 -48.81 7.70 -27.38
CA ASN A 399 -49.58 8.18 -28.50
C ASN A 399 -48.72 8.07 -29.78
N PRO A 400 -49.09 7.28 -30.78
CA PRO A 400 -48.34 7.19 -32.03
C PRO A 400 -48.87 8.24 -33.01
N GLY A 401 -48.09 9.25 -33.27
CA GLY A 401 -48.50 10.20 -34.33
C GLY A 401 -47.67 11.48 -34.35
N SER A 402 -46.60 11.43 -35.12
CA SER A 402 -46.14 12.42 -36.11
C SER A 402 -44.65 12.23 -36.39
N GLN A 403 -44.36 11.50 -37.45
CA GLN A 403 -43.06 11.53 -38.08
C GLN A 403 -42.88 12.87 -38.77
N ALA A 404 -42.09 13.75 -38.18
CA ALA A 404 -41.46 14.85 -38.90
C ALA A 404 -40.05 14.36 -39.28
N ALA A 405 -39.90 14.01 -40.54
CA ALA A 405 -38.61 13.68 -41.15
C ALA A 405 -37.75 14.94 -41.18
N PHE A 406 -36.80 15.06 -40.27
CA PHE A 406 -35.69 15.96 -40.46
C PHE A 406 -34.70 15.26 -41.38
N ALA A 407 -34.71 15.66 -42.64
CA ALA A 407 -33.64 15.33 -43.60
C ALA A 407 -32.38 16.10 -43.19
N LEU A 408 -31.53 15.46 -42.40
CA LEU A 408 -30.16 15.88 -42.27
C LEU A 408 -29.44 15.47 -43.56
N ARG A 409 -29.18 16.48 -44.38
CA ARG A 409 -28.30 16.41 -45.53
C ARG A 409 -26.92 16.05 -45.03
N GLU A 410 -26.50 14.82 -45.29
CA GLU A 410 -25.10 14.41 -45.10
C GLU A 410 -24.21 15.28 -45.98
N PRO A 411 -23.16 15.91 -45.47
CA PRO A 411 -22.11 16.42 -46.32
C PRO A 411 -21.38 15.22 -46.90
N THR A 412 -21.48 15.03 -48.19
CA THR A 412 -20.63 14.12 -48.95
C THR A 412 -19.17 14.52 -48.77
N SER A 413 -18.47 13.93 -47.84
CA SER A 413 -17.01 13.96 -47.78
C SER A 413 -16.46 12.91 -48.74
N ASN A 414 -16.31 13.27 -50.00
CA ASN A 414 -15.35 12.63 -50.90
C ASN A 414 -13.96 13.03 -50.44
N GLY A 415 -13.33 12.24 -49.67
CA GLY A 415 -11.95 12.39 -49.22
C GLY A 415 -11.40 11.06 -48.80
N LEU A 416 -10.97 10.24 -49.75
CA LEU A 416 -9.94 9.21 -49.66
C LEU A 416 -9.67 8.67 -48.25
N GLU A 417 -10.56 7.83 -47.76
CA GLU A 417 -10.19 6.82 -46.78
C GLU A 417 -9.30 5.79 -47.49
N GLN A 418 -7.97 5.96 -47.44
CA GLN A 418 -7.08 4.87 -47.73
C GLN A 418 -7.10 3.90 -46.57
N PRO A 419 -7.57 2.63 -46.74
CA PRO A 419 -7.57 1.63 -45.68
C PRO A 419 -6.15 1.14 -45.42
N GLY A 420 -5.36 1.86 -44.69
CA GLY A 420 -3.98 1.45 -44.42
C GLY A 420 -3.10 2.42 -43.67
N ALA A 421 -3.56 3.66 -43.53
CA ALA A 421 -2.74 4.68 -42.90
C ALA A 421 -2.52 4.49 -41.38
N TRP A 422 -3.37 3.71 -40.72
CA TRP A 422 -3.21 3.31 -39.32
C TRP A 422 -2.16 2.21 -39.13
N LYS A 423 -1.81 1.43 -40.18
CA LYS A 423 -0.72 0.44 -40.15
C LYS A 423 0.62 1.07 -39.75
N ALA A 424 0.84 2.33 -40.05
CA ALA A 424 2.06 3.04 -39.67
C ALA A 424 2.13 3.38 -38.18
N LEU A 425 0.99 3.46 -37.49
CA LEU A 425 0.91 3.64 -36.03
C LEU A 425 1.11 2.33 -35.26
N TYR A 426 0.96 1.19 -35.94
CA TYR A 426 1.00 -0.14 -35.38
C TYR A 426 2.11 -1.00 -36.05
N GLN A 427 3.15 -0.39 -36.62
CA GLN A 427 4.30 -1.15 -37.09
C GLN A 427 5.16 -1.55 -35.89
N PRO A 428 5.45 -2.85 -35.69
CA PRO A 428 6.50 -3.28 -34.78
C PRO A 428 7.83 -2.71 -35.27
N LEU A 429 8.66 -2.25 -34.36
CA LEU A 429 10.06 -1.91 -34.62
C LEU A 429 10.81 -3.21 -34.93
N ASP A 430 11.04 -3.50 -36.21
CA ASP A 430 11.68 -4.67 -36.81
C ASP A 430 10.73 -5.73 -37.38
N ASP A 431 10.41 -5.54 -38.67
CA ASP A 431 10.12 -6.67 -39.54
C ASP A 431 10.86 -6.49 -40.89
N SER A 432 11.95 -7.22 -40.99
CA SER A 432 12.52 -7.54 -42.32
C SER A 432 11.57 -8.52 -43.04
N PRO A 433 11.24 -8.32 -44.34
CA PRO A 433 10.27 -9.18 -45.01
C PRO A 433 10.85 -10.57 -45.23
N LYS A 434 10.36 -11.53 -44.45
CA LYS A 434 10.49 -12.95 -44.81
C LYS A 434 9.26 -13.37 -45.59
N THR A 435 9.43 -13.41 -46.92
CA THR A 435 8.59 -14.17 -47.84
C THR A 435 8.71 -15.66 -47.53
N GLY A 436 7.60 -16.28 -47.18
CA GLY A 436 7.57 -17.73 -47.02
C GLY A 436 6.29 -18.17 -46.34
N SER A 437 5.31 -18.63 -47.14
CA SER A 437 4.18 -19.40 -46.66
C SER A 437 4.66 -20.62 -45.89
N ASP A 438 4.33 -20.70 -44.59
CA ASP A 438 4.04 -22.00 -43.99
C ASP A 438 3.27 -21.76 -42.70
N ARG A 439 2.05 -22.31 -42.67
CA ARG A 439 1.26 -22.50 -41.45
C ARG A 439 2.00 -23.53 -40.59
N ASN A 440 2.81 -23.07 -39.67
CA ASN A 440 3.22 -23.87 -38.53
C ASN A 440 2.90 -23.07 -37.26
N ASP A 441 1.75 -23.42 -36.68
CA ASP A 441 1.39 -23.08 -35.33
C ASP A 441 2.41 -23.72 -34.37
N ASN A 442 3.41 -23.00 -33.95
CA ASN A 442 4.23 -23.40 -32.82
C ASN A 442 4.59 -22.19 -31.96
N ASN A 443 3.90 -22.07 -30.85
CA ASN A 443 4.37 -21.68 -29.54
C ASN A 443 4.80 -20.23 -29.30
N ASP A 444 4.25 -19.25 -29.98
CA ASP A 444 4.27 -17.88 -29.44
C ASP A 444 3.14 -17.73 -28.42
N THR A 445 3.45 -17.97 -27.15
CA THR A 445 2.55 -17.73 -26.02
C THR A 445 2.42 -16.23 -25.81
N TRP A 446 1.51 -15.62 -26.53
CA TRP A 446 1.17 -14.22 -26.39
C TRP A 446 0.43 -14.00 -25.05
N PRO A 447 0.97 -13.22 -24.12
CA PRO A 447 0.38 -13.06 -22.79
C PRO A 447 -1.07 -12.61 -22.79
N LEU A 448 -1.44 -11.65 -23.65
CA LEU A 448 -2.83 -11.20 -23.83
C LEU A 448 -3.60 -12.00 -24.88
N GLY A 449 -2.98 -13.06 -25.44
CA GLY A 449 -3.62 -13.95 -26.37
C GLY A 449 -3.92 -13.33 -27.73
N ARG A 450 -4.93 -13.89 -28.43
CA ARG A 450 -5.39 -13.45 -29.75
C ARG A 450 -6.79 -12.85 -29.66
N ALA A 451 -7.01 -11.72 -30.31
CA ALA A 451 -8.31 -11.07 -30.36
C ALA A 451 -9.33 -11.95 -31.09
N LEU A 452 -10.49 -12.13 -30.48
CA LEU A 452 -11.62 -12.88 -31.01
C LEU A 452 -12.68 -11.95 -31.61
N ALA A 453 -13.03 -10.89 -30.87
CA ALA A 453 -14.09 -9.98 -31.24
C ALA A 453 -13.97 -8.63 -30.50
N GLN A 454 -14.62 -7.62 -31.05
CA GLN A 454 -14.87 -6.36 -30.38
C GLN A 454 -16.32 -6.35 -29.86
N VAL A 455 -16.50 -5.94 -28.61
CA VAL A 455 -17.80 -5.87 -27.93
C VAL A 455 -18.22 -4.41 -27.79
N HIS A 456 -19.34 -4.04 -28.37
CA HIS A 456 -19.94 -2.69 -28.34
C HIS A 456 -19.00 -1.54 -28.78
N GLY A 457 -17.95 -1.81 -29.56
CA GLY A 457 -16.99 -0.79 -29.94
C GLY A 457 -16.16 -0.25 -28.79
N ILE A 458 -16.16 -0.93 -27.62
CA ILE A 458 -15.49 -0.48 -26.40
C ILE A 458 -14.46 -1.49 -25.93
N TYR A 459 -14.81 -2.78 -25.91
CA TYR A 459 -13.97 -3.84 -25.37
C TYR A 459 -13.46 -4.77 -26.46
N ILE A 460 -12.23 -5.26 -26.30
CA ILE A 460 -11.66 -6.36 -27.07
C ILE A 460 -11.76 -7.61 -26.22
N LEU A 461 -12.33 -8.68 -26.78
CA LEU A 461 -12.30 -10.01 -26.20
C LEU A 461 -11.16 -10.79 -26.83
N SER A 462 -10.26 -11.34 -26.04
CA SER A 462 -9.13 -12.16 -26.51
C SER A 462 -9.07 -13.52 -25.83
N GLN A 463 -8.59 -14.52 -26.55
CA GLN A 463 -8.35 -15.86 -26.03
C GLN A 463 -6.88 -15.96 -25.60
N THR A 464 -6.67 -16.23 -24.32
CA THR A 464 -5.35 -16.51 -23.75
C THR A 464 -5.11 -18.01 -23.63
N ALA A 465 -3.90 -18.42 -23.28
CA ALA A 465 -3.58 -19.84 -23.04
C ALA A 465 -4.37 -20.43 -21.86
N THR A 466 -4.83 -19.62 -20.91
CA THR A 466 -5.46 -20.04 -19.64
C THR A 466 -6.92 -19.62 -19.49
N GLY A 467 -7.49 -18.92 -20.48
CA GLY A 467 -8.87 -18.44 -20.42
C GLY A 467 -9.17 -17.32 -21.40
N LEU A 468 -9.88 -16.30 -20.93
CA LEU A 468 -10.29 -15.13 -21.70
C LEU A 468 -9.75 -13.86 -21.06
N ALA A 469 -9.33 -12.88 -21.87
CA ALA A 469 -9.09 -11.52 -21.41
C ALA A 469 -10.10 -10.56 -22.06
N LEU A 470 -10.60 -9.63 -21.26
CA LEU A 470 -11.46 -8.53 -21.69
C LEU A 470 -10.68 -7.24 -21.52
N ILE A 471 -10.46 -6.52 -22.61
CA ILE A 471 -9.59 -5.34 -22.66
C ILE A 471 -10.45 -4.12 -23.00
N ASP A 472 -10.33 -3.04 -22.21
CA ASP A 472 -10.86 -1.71 -22.55
C ASP A 472 -9.94 -1.08 -23.59
N MET A 473 -10.37 -1.06 -24.86
CA MET A 473 -9.52 -0.61 -25.95
C MET A 473 -9.16 0.89 -25.85
N HIS A 474 -10.05 1.73 -25.29
CA HIS A 474 -9.81 3.16 -25.13
C HIS A 474 -8.75 3.40 -24.05
N ALA A 475 -8.95 2.81 -22.88
CA ALA A 475 -8.03 2.92 -21.76
C ALA A 475 -6.64 2.33 -22.10
N ALA A 476 -6.60 1.21 -22.80
CA ALA A 476 -5.38 0.57 -23.26
C ALA A 476 -4.61 1.43 -24.26
N HIS A 477 -5.29 1.97 -25.28
CA HIS A 477 -4.66 2.83 -26.28
C HIS A 477 -4.18 4.16 -25.68
N GLU A 478 -4.97 4.76 -24.80
CA GLU A 478 -4.57 5.97 -24.07
C GLU A 478 -3.26 5.73 -23.29
N ARG A 479 -3.13 4.61 -22.62
CA ARG A 479 -1.90 4.26 -21.89
C ARG A 479 -0.72 4.04 -22.81
N VAL A 480 -0.89 3.34 -23.91
CA VAL A 480 0.17 3.11 -24.92
C VAL A 480 0.66 4.45 -25.46
N VAL A 481 -0.25 5.36 -25.86
CA VAL A 481 0.11 6.69 -26.36
C VAL A 481 0.83 7.52 -25.30
N TYR A 482 0.39 7.46 -24.04
CA TYR A 482 1.01 8.16 -22.92
C TYR A 482 2.49 7.74 -22.74
N GLU A 483 2.77 6.44 -22.69
CA GLU A 483 4.14 5.95 -22.49
C GLU A 483 5.03 6.22 -23.71
N GLN A 484 4.48 6.19 -24.91
CA GLN A 484 5.20 6.58 -26.14
C GLN A 484 5.56 8.08 -26.11
N LEU A 485 4.61 8.95 -25.73
CA LEU A 485 4.88 10.39 -25.58
C LEU A 485 5.95 10.65 -24.52
N LYS A 486 5.83 10.00 -23.37
CA LYS A 486 6.77 10.12 -22.25
C LYS A 486 8.20 9.75 -22.69
N THR A 487 8.34 8.58 -23.32
CA THR A 487 9.64 8.08 -23.82
C THR A 487 10.22 9.00 -24.88
N ALA A 488 9.41 9.47 -25.84
CA ALA A 488 9.87 10.36 -26.90
C ALA A 488 10.31 11.74 -26.37
N ILE A 489 9.64 12.27 -25.37
CA ILE A 489 10.01 13.54 -24.72
C ILE A 489 11.29 13.37 -23.89
N ASP A 490 11.42 12.27 -23.12
CA ASP A 490 12.61 11.99 -22.33
C ASP A 490 13.86 11.81 -23.21
N ALA A 491 13.68 11.19 -24.38
CA ALA A 491 14.74 11.04 -25.39
C ALA A 491 14.96 12.29 -26.25
N GLN A 492 14.17 13.36 -26.09
CA GLN A 492 14.16 14.55 -26.95
C GLN A 492 13.99 14.23 -28.45
N THR A 493 13.28 13.17 -28.78
CA THR A 493 13.07 12.66 -30.14
C THR A 493 11.62 12.76 -30.59
N LEU A 494 10.79 13.62 -29.95
CA LEU A 494 9.37 13.72 -30.25
C LEU A 494 9.15 14.16 -31.70
N PRO A 495 8.64 13.28 -32.60
CA PRO A 495 8.40 13.64 -34.00
C PRO A 495 7.23 14.64 -34.06
N GLN A 496 7.43 15.72 -34.81
CA GLN A 496 6.42 16.76 -35.02
C GLN A 496 5.86 16.67 -36.44
N GLN A 497 4.54 16.89 -36.54
CA GLN A 497 3.88 16.99 -37.84
C GLN A 497 3.37 18.42 -38.06
N THR A 498 3.91 19.07 -39.09
CA THR A 498 3.39 20.35 -39.56
C THR A 498 2.08 20.12 -40.29
N LEU A 499 1.07 20.91 -39.95
CA LEU A 499 -0.27 20.80 -40.52
C LEU A 499 -0.31 21.49 -41.89
N LEU A 500 -0.78 20.78 -42.92
CA LEU A 500 -0.98 21.34 -44.26
C LEU A 500 -2.00 22.49 -44.24
N VAL A 501 -3.04 22.34 -43.40
CA VAL A 501 -4.02 23.41 -43.14
C VAL A 501 -3.92 23.74 -41.67
N PRO A 502 -3.40 24.90 -41.28
CA PRO A 502 -3.33 25.32 -39.90
C PRO A 502 -4.72 25.43 -39.27
N VAL A 503 -4.86 25.00 -38.04
CA VAL A 503 -6.13 25.12 -37.31
C VAL A 503 -6.20 26.47 -36.61
N VAL A 504 -7.20 27.28 -36.97
CA VAL A 504 -7.43 28.60 -36.36
C VAL A 504 -8.61 28.51 -35.41
N PHE A 505 -8.41 28.91 -34.14
CA PHE A 505 -9.43 28.87 -33.12
C PHE A 505 -9.42 30.13 -32.25
N ARG A 506 -10.60 30.45 -31.65
CA ARG A 506 -10.73 31.62 -30.79
C ARG A 506 -10.15 31.35 -29.41
N VAL A 507 -9.44 32.33 -28.85
CA VAL A 507 -8.86 32.28 -27.51
C VAL A 507 -9.18 33.59 -26.78
N THR A 508 -9.11 33.54 -25.45
CA THR A 508 -9.15 34.74 -24.62
C THR A 508 -7.79 35.45 -24.63
N GLU A 509 -7.75 36.72 -24.29
CA GLU A 509 -6.50 37.48 -24.15
C GLU A 509 -5.54 36.83 -23.16
N LYS A 510 -6.08 36.21 -22.10
CA LYS A 510 -5.31 35.48 -21.10
C LYS A 510 -4.64 34.22 -21.68
N GLU A 511 -5.38 33.40 -22.43
CA GLU A 511 -4.84 32.22 -23.11
C GLU A 511 -3.79 32.60 -24.15
N LEU A 512 -4.00 33.74 -24.85
CA LEU A 512 -3.03 34.24 -25.84
C LEU A 512 -1.71 34.65 -25.18
N ALA A 513 -1.80 35.41 -24.06
CA ALA A 513 -0.63 35.84 -23.29
C ALA A 513 0.12 34.63 -22.73
N LEU A 514 -0.59 33.66 -22.17
CA LEU A 514 -0.05 32.42 -21.63
C LEU A 514 0.68 31.59 -22.70
N ALA A 515 0.09 31.44 -23.88
CA ALA A 515 0.72 30.72 -24.99
C ALA A 515 2.00 31.39 -25.48
N GLN A 516 2.06 32.73 -25.44
CA GLN A 516 3.27 33.49 -25.79
C GLN A 516 4.34 33.35 -24.71
N GLU A 517 3.97 33.39 -23.45
CA GLU A 517 4.90 33.19 -22.32
C GLU A 517 5.51 31.77 -22.32
N CYS A 518 4.70 30.75 -22.66
CA CYS A 518 5.10 29.34 -22.66
C CYS A 518 5.48 28.82 -24.06
N ALA A 519 5.79 29.67 -25.03
CA ALA A 519 6.02 29.28 -26.43
C ALA A 519 7.13 28.22 -26.58
N GLU A 520 8.25 28.36 -25.87
CA GLU A 520 9.38 27.41 -25.91
C GLU A 520 9.00 26.06 -25.30
N GLN A 521 8.22 26.05 -24.21
CA GLN A 521 7.75 24.83 -23.58
C GLN A 521 6.74 24.10 -24.48
N LEU A 522 5.81 24.84 -25.08
CA LEU A 522 4.87 24.30 -26.07
C LEU A 522 5.58 23.69 -27.26
N LYS A 523 6.62 24.35 -27.76
CA LYS A 523 7.46 23.84 -28.84
C LYS A 523 8.20 22.55 -28.46
N ALA A 524 8.73 22.48 -27.24
CA ALA A 524 9.34 21.26 -26.71
C ALA A 524 8.36 20.09 -26.63
N LEU A 525 7.07 20.37 -26.41
CA LEU A 525 5.97 19.41 -26.43
C LEU A 525 5.43 19.12 -27.85
N GLY A 526 6.01 19.70 -28.88
CA GLY A 526 5.63 19.50 -30.28
C GLY A 526 4.52 20.41 -30.80
N PHE A 527 4.12 21.43 -30.03
CA PHE A 527 3.07 22.38 -30.44
C PHE A 527 3.70 23.69 -30.95
N GLU A 528 3.34 24.09 -32.16
CA GLU A 528 3.64 25.41 -32.67
C GLU A 528 2.34 26.23 -32.71
N LEU A 529 2.18 27.13 -31.75
CA LEU A 529 1.05 28.04 -31.61
C LEU A 529 1.49 29.47 -31.92
N THR A 530 0.79 30.14 -32.82
CA THR A 530 1.07 31.53 -33.23
C THR A 530 -0.20 32.37 -33.14
N ALA A 531 -0.06 33.65 -32.73
CA ALA A 531 -1.17 34.58 -32.74
C ALA A 531 -1.64 34.87 -34.17
N ALA A 532 -2.94 34.74 -34.46
CA ALA A 532 -3.54 35.09 -35.75
C ALA A 532 -4.31 36.40 -35.67
N GLY A 533 -4.56 36.92 -34.48
CA GLY A 533 -5.30 38.16 -34.20
C GLY A 533 -5.45 38.36 -32.68
N PRO A 534 -6.14 39.43 -32.25
CA PRO A 534 -6.22 39.78 -30.84
C PRO A 534 -6.99 38.75 -29.97
N GLN A 535 -7.82 37.91 -30.57
CA GLN A 535 -8.61 36.85 -29.90
C GLN A 535 -8.57 35.54 -30.71
N SER A 536 -7.53 35.32 -31.50
CA SER A 536 -7.41 34.13 -32.33
C SER A 536 -5.96 33.60 -32.36
N MET A 537 -5.82 32.28 -32.36
CA MET A 537 -4.56 31.57 -32.39
C MET A 537 -4.58 30.55 -33.51
N THR A 538 -3.40 30.30 -34.07
CA THR A 538 -3.18 29.33 -35.14
C THR A 538 -2.26 28.22 -34.62
N LEU A 539 -2.70 26.98 -34.71
CA LEU A 539 -1.92 25.77 -34.47
C LEU A 539 -1.29 25.33 -35.81
N ARG A 540 0.04 25.29 -35.89
CA ARG A 540 0.78 24.93 -37.08
C ARG A 540 1.43 23.57 -37.04
N SER A 541 1.81 23.11 -35.84
CA SER A 541 2.47 21.84 -35.64
C SER A 541 1.95 21.15 -34.39
N VAL A 542 1.90 19.83 -34.42
CA VAL A 542 1.53 18.95 -33.30
C VAL A 542 2.43 17.73 -33.26
N PRO A 543 2.53 17.00 -32.13
CA PRO A 543 3.17 15.69 -32.11
C PRO A 543 2.55 14.77 -33.17
N ALA A 544 3.39 14.10 -33.96
CA ALA A 544 2.93 13.30 -35.12
C ALA A 544 1.90 12.23 -34.72
N MET A 545 2.05 11.63 -33.54
CA MET A 545 1.13 10.62 -33.02
C MET A 545 -0.26 11.17 -32.64
N LEU A 546 -0.37 12.50 -32.43
CA LEU A 546 -1.63 13.18 -32.08
C LEU A 546 -2.30 13.87 -33.24
N ALA A 547 -1.65 13.91 -34.42
CA ALA A 547 -2.08 14.70 -35.58
C ALA A 547 -3.45 14.31 -36.17
N ARG A 548 -4.02 13.16 -35.78
CA ARG A 548 -5.31 12.63 -36.27
C ARG A 548 -6.47 12.89 -35.32
N GLY A 549 -6.20 13.44 -34.13
CA GLY A 549 -7.21 13.76 -33.14
C GLY A 549 -7.98 15.05 -33.45
N ASP A 550 -8.80 15.49 -32.48
CA ASP A 550 -9.40 16.81 -32.49
C ASP A 550 -8.37 17.85 -32.06
N LEU A 551 -7.71 18.46 -33.04
CA LEU A 551 -6.57 19.34 -32.82
C LEU A 551 -6.92 20.62 -32.06
N GLU A 552 -8.16 21.14 -32.24
CA GLU A 552 -8.64 22.30 -31.48
C GLU A 552 -8.85 21.93 -30.01
N ALA A 553 -9.57 20.82 -29.76
CA ALA A 553 -9.82 20.33 -28.39
C ALA A 553 -8.51 19.99 -27.67
N LEU A 554 -7.53 19.39 -28.38
CA LEU A 554 -6.20 19.10 -27.87
C LEU A 554 -5.47 20.39 -27.46
N ALA A 555 -5.39 21.39 -28.37
CA ALA A 555 -4.72 22.65 -28.08
C ALA A 555 -5.36 23.40 -26.90
N ARG A 556 -6.69 23.41 -26.81
CA ARG A 556 -7.43 24.01 -25.69
C ARG A 556 -7.18 23.26 -24.38
N GLY A 557 -7.12 21.92 -24.41
CA GLY A 557 -6.80 21.08 -23.25
C GLY A 557 -5.42 21.42 -22.70
N VAL A 558 -4.42 21.45 -23.57
CA VAL A 558 -3.03 21.80 -23.23
C VAL A 558 -2.93 23.21 -22.64
N LEU A 559 -3.58 24.21 -23.25
CA LEU A 559 -3.57 25.59 -22.73
C LEU A 559 -4.23 25.69 -21.35
N ARG A 560 -5.33 24.96 -21.11
CA ARG A 560 -6.03 24.93 -19.83
C ARG A 560 -5.15 24.32 -18.72
N ASP A 561 -4.45 23.24 -19.03
CA ASP A 561 -3.55 22.61 -18.06
C ASP A 561 -2.37 23.53 -17.73
N ILE A 562 -1.81 24.22 -18.72
CA ILE A 562 -0.74 25.22 -18.51
C ILE A 562 -1.25 26.38 -17.63
N GLU A 563 -2.49 26.84 -17.82
CA GLU A 563 -3.09 27.89 -16.98
C GLU A 563 -3.18 27.48 -15.51
N HIS A 564 -3.56 26.24 -15.24
CA HIS A 564 -3.71 25.73 -13.86
C HIS A 564 -2.35 25.51 -13.17
N VAL A 565 -1.30 25.25 -13.92
CA VAL A 565 0.04 24.86 -13.43
C VAL A 565 0.96 26.04 -13.20
N GLY A 566 0.85 27.07 -14.04
CA GLY A 566 1.81 28.18 -14.13
C GLY A 566 3.11 27.80 -14.84
N ALA A 567 3.69 28.75 -15.58
CA ALA A 567 4.82 28.54 -16.48
C ALA A 567 6.09 27.92 -15.86
N SER A 568 6.35 28.16 -14.58
CA SER A 568 7.59 27.73 -13.90
C SER A 568 7.56 26.29 -13.37
N ARG A 569 6.39 25.63 -13.26
CA ARG A 569 6.24 24.25 -12.74
C ARG A 569 6.00 23.20 -13.82
N LEU A 570 5.84 23.61 -15.08
CA LEU A 570 5.55 22.73 -16.23
C LEU A 570 6.60 21.65 -16.49
N LEU A 571 7.83 21.84 -16.03
CA LEU A 571 8.95 20.97 -16.40
C LEU A 571 9.18 19.80 -15.42
N THR A 572 8.59 19.76 -14.22
CA THR A 572 8.97 18.75 -13.23
C THR A 572 7.80 18.05 -12.52
N GLU A 573 6.79 18.76 -12.00
CA GLU A 573 5.78 18.13 -11.13
C GLU A 573 4.45 17.79 -11.82
N GLN A 574 4.13 18.46 -12.94
CA GLN A 574 2.84 18.30 -13.60
C GLN A 574 2.93 17.91 -15.09
N ARG A 575 4.11 17.57 -15.56
CA ARG A 575 4.34 17.04 -16.91
C ARG A 575 3.44 15.83 -17.19
N ASN A 576 3.25 14.98 -16.20
CA ASN A 576 2.45 13.77 -16.33
C ASN A 576 0.96 14.07 -16.55
N THR A 577 0.42 15.11 -15.92
CA THR A 577 -0.98 15.54 -16.14
C THR A 577 -1.16 16.01 -17.58
N LEU A 578 -0.21 16.81 -18.09
CA LEU A 578 -0.24 17.30 -19.45
C LEU A 578 -0.11 16.17 -20.48
N LEU A 579 0.79 15.21 -20.25
CA LEU A 579 0.91 14.02 -21.09
C LEU A 579 -0.36 13.15 -21.07
N ALA A 580 -1.03 13.04 -19.94
CA ALA A 580 -2.31 12.34 -19.84
C ALA A 580 -3.40 13.03 -20.67
N THR A 581 -3.50 14.36 -20.61
CA THR A 581 -4.40 15.14 -21.46
C THR A 581 -4.10 14.96 -22.94
N MET A 582 -2.81 15.02 -23.33
CA MET A 582 -2.39 14.79 -24.70
C MET A 582 -2.74 13.37 -25.17
N ALA A 583 -2.52 12.34 -24.35
CA ALA A 583 -2.83 10.96 -24.67
C ALA A 583 -4.34 10.73 -24.80
N CYS A 584 -5.14 11.32 -23.91
CA CYS A 584 -6.61 11.21 -23.95
C CYS A 584 -7.18 11.79 -25.27
N HIS A 585 -6.66 12.94 -25.75
CA HIS A 585 -7.07 13.52 -27.03
C HIS A 585 -6.52 12.75 -28.25
N GLY A 586 -5.45 11.99 -28.11
CA GLY A 586 -4.87 11.14 -29.16
C GLY A 586 -5.42 9.72 -29.21
N ALA A 587 -6.14 9.30 -28.16
CA ALA A 587 -6.65 7.93 -28.07
C ALA A 587 -7.77 7.64 -29.08
N VAL A 588 -7.88 6.37 -29.46
CA VAL A 588 -8.97 5.88 -30.31
C VAL A 588 -10.30 6.21 -29.66
N ARG A 589 -11.17 6.93 -30.36
CA ARG A 589 -12.51 7.28 -29.84
C ARG A 589 -13.31 6.00 -29.55
N ALA A 590 -14.02 5.98 -28.44
CA ALA A 590 -15.02 4.94 -28.17
C ALA A 590 -15.99 4.82 -29.35
N ASN A 591 -16.44 3.60 -29.65
CA ASN A 591 -17.31 3.22 -30.76
C ASN A 591 -16.65 3.11 -32.16
N ARG A 592 -15.32 3.23 -32.27
CA ARG A 592 -14.63 2.85 -33.51
C ARG A 592 -14.60 1.32 -33.63
N GLN A 593 -15.01 0.79 -34.79
CA GLN A 593 -14.84 -0.63 -35.09
C GLN A 593 -13.39 -0.89 -35.54
N LEU A 594 -12.71 -1.78 -34.82
CA LEU A 594 -11.37 -2.23 -35.13
C LEU A 594 -11.42 -3.56 -35.93
N THR A 595 -10.50 -3.75 -36.84
CA THR A 595 -10.29 -5.07 -37.45
C THR A 595 -9.58 -6.01 -36.48
N ILE A 596 -9.57 -7.32 -36.76
CA ILE A 596 -8.85 -8.31 -35.94
C ILE A 596 -7.35 -7.99 -35.89
N GLU A 597 -6.78 -7.53 -37.00
CA GLU A 597 -5.38 -7.13 -37.09
C GLU A 597 -5.09 -5.91 -36.22
N GLU A 598 -5.97 -4.89 -36.22
CA GLU A 598 -5.84 -3.70 -35.37
C GLU A 598 -5.93 -4.07 -33.90
N MET A 599 -6.88 -4.94 -33.53
CA MET A 599 -7.01 -5.43 -32.17
C MET A 599 -5.77 -6.19 -31.72
N ASN A 600 -5.26 -7.11 -32.52
CA ASN A 600 -4.02 -7.83 -32.22
C ASN A 600 -2.82 -6.91 -32.13
N ALA A 601 -2.71 -5.89 -33.01
CA ALA A 601 -1.63 -4.91 -32.94
C ALA A 601 -1.66 -4.13 -31.61
N LEU A 602 -2.84 -3.73 -31.13
CA LEU A 602 -2.99 -3.09 -29.82
C LEU A 602 -2.58 -4.02 -28.66
N LEU A 603 -2.98 -5.30 -28.72
CA LEU A 603 -2.57 -6.27 -27.70
C LEU A 603 -1.05 -6.42 -27.64
N ARG A 604 -0.36 -6.51 -28.80
CA ARG A 604 1.12 -6.58 -28.88
C ARG A 604 1.77 -5.32 -28.30
N GLN A 605 1.23 -4.15 -28.62
CA GLN A 605 1.73 -2.90 -28.05
C GLN A 605 1.57 -2.86 -26.51
N MET A 606 0.43 -3.29 -25.99
CA MET A 606 0.22 -3.38 -24.53
C MET A 606 1.25 -4.31 -23.87
N GLU A 607 1.57 -5.44 -24.49
CA GLU A 607 2.55 -6.40 -23.95
C GLU A 607 3.96 -5.84 -23.85
N HIS A 608 4.30 -4.85 -24.68
CA HIS A 608 5.61 -4.18 -24.70
C HIS A 608 5.60 -2.82 -23.95
N THR A 609 4.44 -2.35 -23.53
CA THR A 609 4.28 -1.05 -22.88
C THR A 609 4.33 -1.23 -21.37
N GLU A 610 5.17 -0.48 -20.69
CA GLU A 610 5.19 -0.44 -19.23
C GLU A 610 3.83 -0.04 -18.67
N ARG A 611 3.40 -0.72 -17.60
CA ARG A 611 2.15 -0.41 -16.89
C ARG A 611 0.89 -0.44 -17.77
N ALA A 612 0.92 -1.20 -18.86
CA ALA A 612 -0.24 -1.30 -19.75
C ALA A 612 -1.47 -1.98 -19.12
N ASP A 613 -1.31 -2.58 -17.94
CA ASP A 613 -2.40 -3.13 -17.12
C ASP A 613 -3.28 -2.04 -16.48
N GLN A 614 -2.89 -0.76 -16.56
CA GLN A 614 -3.57 0.35 -15.92
C GLN A 614 -3.66 1.56 -16.86
N CYS A 615 -4.83 2.23 -16.88
CA CYS A 615 -4.98 3.50 -17.59
C CYS A 615 -4.32 4.66 -16.82
N ASN A 616 -4.26 5.84 -17.43
CA ASN A 616 -3.70 7.04 -16.82
C ASN A 616 -4.45 7.47 -15.54
N HIS A 617 -5.67 6.96 -15.30
CA HIS A 617 -6.51 7.23 -14.14
C HIS A 617 -6.45 6.11 -13.09
N GLY A 618 -5.53 5.11 -13.24
CA GLY A 618 -5.34 4.00 -12.30
C GLY A 618 -6.43 2.91 -12.36
N ARG A 619 -7.26 2.89 -13.42
CA ARG A 619 -8.24 1.82 -13.64
C ARG A 619 -7.59 0.69 -14.42
N PRO A 620 -7.98 -0.59 -14.20
CA PRO A 620 -7.48 -1.68 -15.02
C PRO A 620 -7.86 -1.47 -16.47
N THR A 621 -6.91 -1.69 -17.38
CA THR A 621 -7.14 -1.65 -18.83
C THR A 621 -7.63 -3.00 -19.35
N TRP A 622 -7.44 -4.07 -18.61
CA TRP A 622 -7.91 -5.41 -18.95
C TRP A 622 -8.16 -6.27 -17.70
N VAL A 623 -8.99 -7.28 -17.85
CA VAL A 623 -9.33 -8.27 -16.81
C VAL A 623 -9.23 -9.66 -17.42
N HIS A 624 -8.67 -10.63 -16.70
CA HIS A 624 -8.53 -12.02 -17.10
C HIS A 624 -9.53 -12.90 -16.35
N PHE A 625 -10.20 -13.78 -17.08
CA PHE A 625 -11.08 -14.83 -16.58
C PHE A 625 -10.44 -16.17 -16.89
N SER A 626 -10.01 -16.91 -15.88
CA SER A 626 -9.53 -18.28 -16.08
C SER A 626 -10.67 -19.21 -16.50
N VAL A 627 -10.35 -20.36 -17.10
CA VAL A 627 -11.36 -21.40 -17.42
C VAL A 627 -12.12 -21.80 -16.16
N SER A 628 -11.43 -21.91 -15.01
CA SER A 628 -12.06 -22.20 -13.72
C SER A 628 -13.05 -21.11 -13.26
N ASP A 629 -12.77 -19.84 -13.53
CA ASP A 629 -13.68 -18.75 -13.19
C ASP A 629 -14.92 -18.77 -14.10
N LEU A 630 -14.73 -19.10 -15.37
CA LEU A 630 -15.82 -19.32 -16.30
C LEU A 630 -16.68 -20.52 -15.89
N ASP A 631 -16.06 -21.64 -15.50
CA ASP A 631 -16.79 -22.82 -15.02
C ASP A 631 -17.64 -22.52 -13.79
N LYS A 632 -17.12 -21.71 -12.84
CA LYS A 632 -17.88 -21.24 -11.66
C LYS A 632 -19.12 -20.44 -12.06
N LEU A 633 -19.03 -19.58 -13.10
CA LEU A 633 -20.18 -18.80 -13.59
C LEU A 633 -21.30 -19.71 -14.12
N PHE A 634 -20.96 -20.88 -14.65
CA PHE A 634 -21.92 -21.85 -15.17
C PHE A 634 -22.22 -23.01 -14.21
N LEU A 635 -21.77 -22.89 -12.93
CA LEU A 635 -21.94 -23.90 -11.89
C LEU A 635 -21.41 -25.29 -12.33
N ARG A 636 -20.38 -25.33 -13.17
CA ARG A 636 -19.70 -26.57 -13.58
C ARG A 636 -18.67 -26.95 -12.51
N GLY A 637 -18.74 -28.19 -12.03
CA GLY A 637 -17.78 -28.73 -11.05
C GLY A 637 -18.21 -28.58 -9.59
N GLN A 638 -19.50 -28.31 -9.30
CA GLN A 638 -20.11 -28.50 -7.97
C GLN A 638 -20.67 -29.89 -7.81
#